data_c539c909b116a73b1c529657a07e8931
#
_entry.id   c539c909b116a73b1c529657a07e8931
#
_cell.length_a   1.000
_cell.length_b   1.000
_cell.length_c   1.000
_cell.angle_alpha   90.00
_cell.angle_beta   90.00
_cell.angle_gamma   90.00
#
_symmetry.space_group_name_H-M   'P 1'
#
loop_
_entity.id
_entity.type
_entity.pdbx_description
1 polymer ?
#
loop_
_entity_poly.entity_id
_entity_poly.type
_entity_poly.pdbx_seq_one_letter_code
_entity_poly.pdbx_strand_id
1 'polypeptide(L)'
;MIRRLPRLAPRWLALALLLLGSESAAAPGWRARLEPLFEAHCLTCHDADEKKGGLDLASLAWNPADAGNQQLWTKILDLVEQDEMPPKRKPRPPADLRHGALTALRGALHHDSLERQKRDGRVVFRRLNRAEYVNTLHDLLGKDTALQGLLPQDPTAGGFDNIGAALNLSTEHLERYLQAADSALKAATVTTPPPTRAKTRLDYSETWHDWNHGFQTTSWAVSPEGFLAIYWGGGGPSHGTLGAWSPPVPDERYRFRVRARAMITKEGHLAKPADQARPDRNIILKLALTGESRASAPYGEAFHEMSPSEFGEFTYEATVPEGHTLYVAPHRIVPAAAKEKPMERGLCAVVEWVEIEGPLYEAWPPAGHRLLYGDLPLVPENPAEPEKNLRPYSRQPDADAARLLRGFLGRAFRRPATEQDMAEHLALFREQQRAGRRFDESLRASYKLALCSPAFLFLQEKPGRLDDFALATRLSLALWSSAPDEELLRLATQGALSKPATLRAQTERLLASPKARRFTQTFLGGWLNLREIDFTQPDTKLYPEFEPYLQQSMLRESEAFFETLLRDNLSVRNVVHSDFAMLNERLAEHYGITGVKGDHLRRVPLPADSHRGGFITQGAVLKVSANGTSTSPVVRGAYVLDRILGTPPAPPPKDVPSLEPDIRGATTIREQLTQHRDQPACAGCHAKLDPPGFALENFDVIGRWRTSYRAIPEKAKDAIVKIPGTDIRHYIDGPAVDPSYTLADGRAFRDIDGFKQLLLAHPEQLARCVVEKLSAHLTGATPQFADREVVTEIVARTRPGDFGLRDLLHAVIQSRLFLHK
;
A
#
# COMPACT_ATOMS: atom_id res chain seq x y z
N MET A 1 11.64 -74.80 0.05
CA MET A 1 11.01 -75.06 -1.25
C MET A 1 10.72 -73.74 -1.94
N ILE A 2 11.60 -73.34 -2.82
CA ILE A 2 11.59 -72.07 -3.57
C ILE A 2 10.88 -72.34 -4.89
N ARG A 3 9.71 -71.73 -5.11
CA ARG A 3 9.03 -71.76 -6.42
C ARG A 3 9.35 -70.46 -7.14
N ARG A 4 10.02 -70.61 -8.28
CA ARG A 4 10.37 -69.57 -9.27
C ARG A 4 9.11 -69.06 -9.97
N LEU A 5 8.94 -67.73 -10.03
CA LEU A 5 8.04 -67.05 -10.95
C LEU A 5 8.78 -66.68 -12.27
N PRO A 6 8.09 -66.74 -13.41
CA PRO A 6 8.75 -66.51 -14.71
C PRO A 6 8.96 -64.99 -14.99
N ARG A 7 10.14 -64.73 -15.57
CA ARG A 7 10.52 -63.38 -16.07
C ARG A 7 9.67 -63.04 -17.30
N LEU A 8 8.86 -62.00 -17.20
CA LEU A 8 8.29 -61.29 -18.36
C LEU A 8 9.25 -60.21 -18.80
N ALA A 9 9.74 -60.28 -20.02
CA ALA A 9 10.57 -59.29 -20.66
C ALA A 9 9.73 -58.03 -21.02
N PRO A 10 10.26 -56.80 -20.81
CA PRO A 10 9.57 -55.60 -21.27
C PRO A 10 9.81 -55.42 -22.78
N ARG A 11 8.73 -55.48 -23.55
CA ARG A 11 8.71 -54.98 -24.91
C ARG A 11 8.72 -53.48 -24.86
N TRP A 12 9.89 -52.86 -25.14
CA TRP A 12 9.98 -51.47 -25.45
C TRP A 12 9.43 -51.20 -26.84
N LEU A 13 8.19 -50.79 -26.90
CA LEU A 13 7.64 -50.12 -28.07
C LEU A 13 8.23 -48.72 -28.09
N ALA A 14 9.14 -48.48 -29.03
CA ALA A 14 9.63 -47.19 -29.41
C ALA A 14 8.48 -46.37 -30.00
N LEU A 15 7.82 -45.55 -29.16
CA LEU A 15 6.96 -44.50 -29.62
C LEU A 15 7.87 -43.30 -29.93
N ALA A 16 8.30 -43.21 -31.18
CA ALA A 16 8.85 -41.98 -31.74
C ALA A 16 7.69 -40.96 -31.76
N LEU A 17 7.50 -40.23 -30.65
CA LEU A 17 6.75 -38.98 -30.67
C LEU A 17 7.56 -37.99 -31.54
N LEU A 18 7.07 -37.82 -32.75
CA LEU A 18 7.31 -36.64 -33.54
C LEU A 18 6.98 -35.41 -32.63
N LEU A 19 8.00 -34.78 -32.12
CA LEU A 19 7.96 -33.40 -31.69
C LEU A 19 7.73 -32.51 -32.92
N LEU A 20 6.52 -32.60 -33.48
CA LEU A 20 6.00 -31.50 -34.28
C LEU A 20 5.84 -30.35 -33.28
N GLY A 21 6.82 -29.48 -33.21
CA GLY A 21 6.66 -28.16 -32.65
C GLY A 21 5.40 -27.57 -33.27
N SER A 22 4.36 -27.38 -32.46
CA SER A 22 3.20 -26.61 -32.85
C SER A 22 3.72 -25.20 -33.15
N GLU A 23 4.00 -24.93 -34.44
CA GLU A 23 4.09 -23.58 -34.95
C GLU A 23 2.73 -22.95 -34.57
N SER A 24 2.75 -22.10 -33.58
CA SER A 24 1.60 -21.24 -33.23
C SER A 24 1.23 -20.51 -34.53
N ALA A 25 -0.06 -20.65 -34.92
CA ALA A 25 -0.54 -20.15 -36.21
C ALA A 25 -0.73 -18.60 -36.16
N ALA A 26 0.36 -17.88 -35.97
CA ALA A 26 0.48 -16.50 -36.41
C ALA A 26 0.24 -16.50 -37.93
N ALA A 27 -0.48 -15.47 -38.46
CA ALA A 27 -0.80 -15.40 -39.87
C ALA A 27 0.42 -15.78 -40.72
N PRO A 28 0.33 -16.80 -41.56
CA PRO A 28 1.50 -17.32 -42.27
C PRO A 28 2.16 -16.19 -43.07
N GLY A 29 3.47 -15.98 -42.87
CA GLY A 29 4.25 -14.98 -43.59
C GLY A 29 4.45 -13.61 -42.93
N TRP A 30 4.11 -13.42 -41.65
CA TRP A 30 4.39 -12.16 -40.94
C TRP A 30 5.90 -11.87 -40.86
N ARG A 31 6.76 -12.91 -40.67
CA ARG A 31 8.21 -12.79 -40.57
C ARG A 31 8.82 -12.35 -41.89
N ALA A 32 8.34 -12.87 -43.02
CA ALA A 32 8.76 -12.44 -44.32
C ALA A 32 8.53 -10.96 -44.61
N ARG A 33 7.59 -10.32 -43.93
CA ARG A 33 7.39 -8.88 -44.01
C ARG A 33 8.34 -8.05 -43.14
N LEU A 34 8.98 -8.68 -42.15
CA LEU A 34 9.99 -8.05 -41.28
C LEU A 34 11.40 -8.14 -41.87
N GLU A 35 11.71 -9.24 -42.58
CA GLU A 35 13.05 -9.52 -43.10
C GLU A 35 13.62 -8.35 -43.90
N PRO A 36 12.92 -7.71 -44.82
CA PRO A 36 13.47 -6.59 -45.57
C PRO A 36 13.86 -5.38 -44.71
N LEU A 37 13.10 -5.15 -43.64
CA LEU A 37 13.40 -4.11 -42.66
C LEU A 37 14.65 -4.47 -41.85
N PHE A 38 14.73 -5.73 -41.41
CA PHE A 38 15.87 -6.20 -40.61
C PHE A 38 17.16 -6.21 -41.41
N GLU A 39 17.15 -6.76 -42.61
CA GLU A 39 18.31 -6.81 -43.48
C GLU A 39 18.86 -5.43 -43.83
N ALA A 40 17.99 -4.48 -44.20
CA ALA A 40 18.43 -3.18 -44.66
C ALA A 40 18.82 -2.23 -43.51
N HIS A 41 18.20 -2.38 -42.28
CA HIS A 41 18.32 -1.33 -41.26
C HIS A 41 18.72 -1.82 -39.87
N CYS A 42 18.73 -3.15 -39.58
CA CYS A 42 18.92 -3.68 -38.24
C CYS A 42 20.14 -4.61 -38.11
N LEU A 43 20.34 -5.57 -39.07
CA LEU A 43 21.36 -6.64 -38.96
C LEU A 43 22.78 -6.12 -38.91
N THR A 44 23.11 -4.98 -39.52
CA THR A 44 24.45 -4.37 -39.41
C THR A 44 24.93 -4.14 -37.97
N CYS A 45 24.01 -4.08 -37.00
CA CYS A 45 24.32 -3.87 -35.60
C CYS A 45 23.84 -5.00 -34.69
N HIS A 46 22.87 -5.80 -35.16
CA HIS A 46 22.21 -6.83 -34.37
C HIS A 46 22.29 -8.19 -35.04
N ASP A 47 23.44 -8.51 -35.59
CA ASP A 47 23.78 -9.83 -36.10
C ASP A 47 24.54 -10.68 -35.05
N ALA A 48 25.04 -11.86 -35.48
CA ALA A 48 25.77 -12.79 -34.63
C ALA A 48 27.12 -12.27 -34.14
N ASP A 49 27.73 -11.34 -34.86
CA ASP A 49 29.08 -10.84 -34.58
C ASP A 49 29.05 -9.56 -33.73
N GLU A 50 28.23 -8.58 -34.08
CA GLU A 50 28.17 -7.27 -33.41
C GLU A 50 27.32 -7.25 -32.14
N LYS A 51 26.19 -7.95 -32.13
CA LYS A 51 25.27 -8.09 -31.00
C LYS A 51 25.09 -6.83 -30.16
N LYS A 52 24.94 -5.66 -30.76
CA LYS A 52 24.78 -4.41 -30.01
C LYS A 52 23.59 -4.45 -29.08
N GLY A 53 23.82 -4.11 -27.82
CA GLY A 53 22.81 -4.28 -26.78
C GLY A 53 22.48 -5.73 -26.39
N GLY A 54 23.37 -6.68 -26.76
CA GLY A 54 23.17 -8.11 -26.51
C GLY A 54 22.13 -8.79 -27.40
N LEU A 55 21.67 -8.11 -28.47
CA LEU A 55 20.59 -8.59 -29.34
C LEU A 55 21.17 -9.14 -30.66
N ASP A 56 20.87 -10.39 -30.98
CA ASP A 56 21.09 -11.05 -32.25
C ASP A 56 19.74 -11.31 -32.93
N LEU A 57 19.35 -10.46 -33.87
CA LEU A 57 18.11 -10.59 -34.64
C LEU A 57 18.12 -11.69 -35.69
N ALA A 58 19.30 -12.06 -36.19
CA ALA A 58 19.44 -13.09 -37.20
C ALA A 58 19.05 -14.47 -36.65
N SER A 59 19.47 -14.76 -35.41
CA SER A 59 19.16 -16.01 -34.71
C SER A 59 17.92 -15.97 -33.84
N LEU A 60 17.26 -14.79 -33.67
CA LEU A 60 16.14 -14.64 -32.78
C LEU A 60 14.92 -15.44 -33.25
N ALA A 61 14.67 -16.56 -32.58
CA ALA A 61 13.50 -17.39 -32.85
C ALA A 61 12.22 -16.75 -32.35
N TRP A 62 11.08 -17.08 -32.96
CA TRP A 62 9.75 -16.80 -32.43
C TRP A 62 9.36 -17.91 -31.48
N ASN A 63 9.24 -17.59 -30.20
CA ASN A 63 8.81 -18.53 -29.17
C ASN A 63 7.74 -17.88 -28.28
N PRO A 64 6.45 -17.94 -28.65
CA PRO A 64 5.37 -17.33 -27.89
C PRO A 64 5.12 -18.00 -26.54
N ALA A 65 5.66 -19.19 -26.28
CA ALA A 65 5.58 -19.85 -24.98
C ALA A 65 6.56 -19.27 -23.95
N ASP A 66 7.61 -18.61 -24.40
CA ASP A 66 8.60 -17.96 -23.55
C ASP A 66 8.24 -16.48 -23.34
N ALA A 67 7.96 -16.11 -22.10
CA ALA A 67 7.63 -14.74 -21.73
C ALA A 67 8.76 -13.74 -22.02
N GLY A 68 10.02 -14.16 -21.85
CA GLY A 68 11.20 -13.34 -22.16
C GLY A 68 11.32 -13.05 -23.66
N ASN A 69 11.07 -14.06 -24.49
CA ASN A 69 11.06 -13.90 -25.95
C ASN A 69 9.96 -12.94 -26.40
N GLN A 70 8.78 -13.04 -25.84
CA GLN A 70 7.68 -12.11 -26.15
C GLN A 70 7.98 -10.67 -25.72
N GLN A 71 8.55 -10.49 -24.52
CA GLN A 71 8.97 -9.16 -24.07
C GLN A 71 10.01 -8.56 -25.00
N LEU A 72 10.93 -9.37 -25.49
CA LEU A 72 11.95 -8.94 -26.44
C LEU A 72 11.33 -8.49 -27.77
N TRP A 73 10.44 -9.29 -28.36
CA TRP A 73 9.72 -8.92 -29.58
C TRP A 73 8.84 -7.68 -29.40
N THR A 74 8.19 -7.56 -28.26
CA THR A 74 7.41 -6.37 -27.89
C THR A 74 8.32 -5.14 -27.81
N LYS A 75 9.48 -5.26 -27.17
CA LYS A 75 10.48 -4.18 -27.10
C LYS A 75 11.00 -3.77 -28.47
N ILE A 76 11.23 -4.73 -29.37
CA ILE A 76 11.63 -4.43 -30.76
C ILE A 76 10.55 -3.60 -31.46
N LEU A 77 9.29 -4.02 -31.34
CA LEU A 77 8.14 -3.26 -31.90
C LEU A 77 8.12 -1.85 -31.34
N ASP A 78 8.12 -1.70 -30.02
CA ASP A 78 7.98 -0.42 -29.34
C ASP A 78 9.11 0.56 -29.72
N LEU A 79 10.37 0.09 -29.76
CA LEU A 79 11.53 0.92 -30.10
C LEU A 79 11.50 1.42 -31.57
N VAL A 80 11.00 0.59 -32.49
CA VAL A 80 10.84 1.00 -33.89
C VAL A 80 9.65 1.92 -34.06
N GLU A 81 8.54 1.69 -33.35
CA GLU A 81 7.36 2.57 -33.37
C GLU A 81 7.66 3.97 -32.82
N GLN A 82 8.48 4.04 -31.78
CA GLN A 82 8.87 5.31 -31.13
C GLN A 82 10.01 6.03 -31.84
N ASP A 83 10.43 5.58 -33.02
CA ASP A 83 11.58 6.14 -33.77
C ASP A 83 12.91 6.12 -32.96
N GLU A 84 13.04 5.22 -31.98
CA GLU A 84 14.27 5.03 -31.23
C GLU A 84 15.26 4.13 -31.95
N MET A 85 14.72 3.20 -32.76
CA MET A 85 15.50 2.34 -33.66
C MET A 85 15.03 2.49 -35.11
N PRO A 86 15.97 2.53 -36.04
CA PRO A 86 17.41 2.68 -35.91
C PRO A 86 17.80 3.97 -35.20
N PRO A 87 19.01 4.09 -34.57
CA PRO A 87 19.47 5.31 -33.92
C PRO A 87 19.39 6.54 -34.81
N LYS A 88 19.16 7.74 -34.24
CA LYS A 88 18.96 9.01 -35.00
C LYS A 88 20.05 9.33 -36.02
N ARG A 89 21.31 8.80 -35.86
CA ARG A 89 22.43 8.99 -36.73
C ARG A 89 22.47 8.03 -37.94
N LYS A 90 21.53 7.08 -38.02
CA LYS A 90 21.41 6.08 -39.07
C LYS A 90 20.26 6.39 -40.00
N PRO A 91 20.33 5.98 -41.30
CA PRO A 91 19.21 6.15 -42.24
C PRO A 91 17.92 5.56 -41.73
N ARG A 92 16.84 6.32 -41.91
CA ARG A 92 15.48 5.87 -41.52
C ARG A 92 14.93 4.92 -42.58
N PRO A 93 14.18 3.85 -42.18
CA PRO A 93 13.48 3.02 -43.12
C PRO A 93 12.43 3.81 -43.91
N PRO A 94 12.16 3.49 -45.18
CA PRO A 94 11.01 4.02 -45.89
C PRO A 94 9.70 3.79 -45.12
N ALA A 95 8.82 4.80 -45.14
CA ALA A 95 7.58 4.78 -44.32
C ALA A 95 6.72 3.53 -44.58
N ASP A 96 6.58 3.14 -45.85
CA ASP A 96 5.76 1.97 -46.24
C ASP A 96 6.37 0.65 -45.75
N LEU A 97 7.70 0.48 -45.88
CA LEU A 97 8.43 -0.67 -45.36
C LEU A 97 8.30 -0.79 -43.86
N ARG A 98 8.52 0.32 -43.15
CA ARG A 98 8.35 0.38 -41.71
C ARG A 98 6.90 0.07 -41.26
N HIS A 99 5.92 0.72 -41.88
CA HIS A 99 4.51 0.51 -41.54
C HIS A 99 4.09 -0.95 -41.80
N GLY A 100 4.48 -1.53 -42.94
CA GLY A 100 4.12 -2.92 -43.26
C GLY A 100 4.74 -3.92 -42.28
N ALA A 101 6.02 -3.73 -41.91
CA ALA A 101 6.73 -4.57 -40.95
C ALA A 101 6.13 -4.48 -39.54
N LEU A 102 5.90 -3.28 -39.06
CA LEU A 102 5.32 -3.05 -37.72
C LEU A 102 3.89 -3.59 -37.61
N THR A 103 3.07 -3.40 -38.65
CA THR A 103 1.70 -3.95 -38.69
C THR A 103 1.72 -5.48 -38.63
N ALA A 104 2.65 -6.15 -39.36
CA ALA A 104 2.78 -7.58 -39.34
C ALA A 104 3.23 -8.10 -37.94
N LEU A 105 4.24 -7.49 -37.35
CA LEU A 105 4.73 -7.86 -36.02
C LEU A 105 3.67 -7.64 -34.94
N ARG A 106 2.99 -6.49 -34.96
CA ARG A 106 1.89 -6.18 -34.04
C ARG A 106 0.76 -7.20 -34.12
N GLY A 107 0.39 -7.58 -35.35
CA GLY A 107 -0.62 -8.61 -35.59
C GLY A 107 -0.22 -9.98 -35.02
N ALA A 108 1.03 -10.40 -35.20
CA ALA A 108 1.55 -11.64 -34.65
C ALA A 108 1.55 -11.65 -33.10
N LEU A 109 2.08 -10.60 -32.47
CA LEU A 109 2.11 -10.44 -31.04
C LEU A 109 0.69 -10.40 -30.43
N HIS A 110 -0.23 -9.71 -31.08
CA HIS A 110 -1.62 -9.61 -30.67
C HIS A 110 -2.32 -10.97 -30.75
N HIS A 111 -2.18 -11.67 -31.87
CA HIS A 111 -2.75 -13.00 -32.08
C HIS A 111 -2.27 -13.99 -31.00
N ASP A 112 -0.96 -14.10 -30.81
CA ASP A 112 -0.39 -15.04 -29.84
C ASP A 112 -0.79 -14.68 -28.40
N SER A 113 -0.84 -13.39 -28.07
CA SER A 113 -1.30 -12.96 -26.77
C SER A 113 -2.77 -13.34 -26.52
N LEU A 114 -3.64 -13.20 -27.54
CA LEU A 114 -5.05 -13.62 -27.45
C LEU A 114 -5.22 -15.12 -27.33
N GLU A 115 -4.48 -15.92 -28.12
CA GLU A 115 -4.56 -17.39 -28.06
C GLU A 115 -4.12 -17.90 -26.68
N ARG A 116 -3.10 -17.30 -26.10
CA ARG A 116 -2.69 -17.62 -24.73
C ARG A 116 -3.78 -17.22 -23.72
N GLN A 117 -4.36 -16.03 -23.84
CA GLN A 117 -5.47 -15.62 -22.98
C GLN A 117 -6.70 -16.54 -23.09
N LYS A 118 -7.00 -17.07 -24.29
CA LYS A 118 -8.10 -18.04 -24.46
C LYS A 118 -7.79 -19.37 -23.79
N ARG A 119 -6.53 -19.85 -23.88
CA ARG A 119 -6.11 -21.14 -23.34
C ARG A 119 -5.92 -21.10 -21.81
N ASP A 120 -5.16 -20.15 -21.33
CA ASP A 120 -4.65 -20.09 -19.95
C ASP A 120 -5.41 -19.08 -19.08
N GLY A 121 -6.15 -18.19 -19.72
CA GLY A 121 -6.74 -17.02 -19.11
C GLY A 121 -5.79 -15.82 -19.13
N ARG A 122 -6.37 -14.62 -19.04
CA ARG A 122 -5.63 -13.35 -18.93
C ARG A 122 -4.95 -13.23 -17.56
N VAL A 123 -5.60 -13.69 -16.50
CA VAL A 123 -5.12 -13.66 -15.12
C VAL A 123 -4.67 -15.06 -14.72
N VAL A 124 -3.43 -15.22 -14.28
CA VAL A 124 -2.94 -16.50 -13.77
C VAL A 124 -3.68 -16.89 -12.49
N PHE A 125 -3.68 -18.20 -12.19
CA PHE A 125 -4.20 -18.71 -10.93
C PHE A 125 -3.44 -18.08 -9.76
N ARG A 126 -4.14 -17.32 -8.90
CA ARG A 126 -3.51 -16.60 -7.79
C ARG A 126 -4.16 -16.90 -6.45
N ARG A 127 -3.36 -16.86 -5.39
CA ARG A 127 -3.85 -16.85 -4.02
C ARG A 127 -4.24 -15.44 -3.58
N LEU A 128 -4.96 -15.35 -2.48
CA LEU A 128 -5.09 -14.10 -1.75
C LEU A 128 -3.71 -13.64 -1.29
N ASN A 129 -3.43 -12.35 -1.42
CA ASN A 129 -2.26 -11.77 -0.78
C ASN A 129 -2.49 -11.63 0.75
N ARG A 130 -1.44 -11.25 1.48
CA ARG A 130 -1.49 -11.12 2.94
C ARG A 130 -2.61 -10.18 3.40
N ALA A 131 -2.75 -9.02 2.77
CA ALA A 131 -3.78 -8.04 3.12
C ALA A 131 -5.20 -8.56 2.82
N GLU A 132 -5.41 -9.17 1.66
CA GLU A 132 -6.69 -9.77 1.26
C GLU A 132 -7.11 -10.91 2.20
N TYR A 133 -6.15 -11.77 2.60
CA TYR A 133 -6.40 -12.86 3.55
C TYR A 133 -6.79 -12.32 4.94
N VAL A 134 -5.99 -11.40 5.49
CA VAL A 134 -6.24 -10.80 6.82
C VAL A 134 -7.56 -10.04 6.84
N ASN A 135 -7.79 -9.17 5.85
CA ASN A 135 -9.03 -8.41 5.76
C ASN A 135 -10.26 -9.32 5.59
N THR A 136 -10.12 -10.42 4.84
CA THR A 136 -11.20 -11.40 4.68
C THR A 136 -11.52 -12.08 6.01
N LEU A 137 -10.52 -12.47 6.79
CA LEU A 137 -10.75 -13.05 8.12
C LEU A 137 -11.40 -12.03 9.08
N HIS A 138 -10.92 -10.79 9.09
CA HIS A 138 -11.52 -9.72 9.90
C HIS A 138 -12.99 -9.49 9.54
N ASP A 139 -13.29 -9.38 8.25
CA ASP A 139 -14.65 -9.12 7.78
C ASP A 139 -15.58 -10.33 7.97
N LEU A 140 -15.06 -11.55 7.87
CA LEU A 140 -15.79 -12.79 8.06
C LEU A 140 -16.09 -13.06 9.54
N LEU A 141 -15.11 -12.86 10.41
CA LEU A 141 -15.18 -13.22 11.82
C LEU A 141 -15.47 -12.04 12.76
N GLY A 142 -15.48 -10.82 12.23
CA GLY A 142 -15.83 -9.60 12.99
C GLY A 142 -14.84 -9.26 14.12
N LYS A 143 -13.62 -9.75 14.05
CA LYS A 143 -12.55 -9.51 15.04
C LYS A 143 -11.32 -8.92 14.36
N ASP A 144 -10.83 -7.83 14.92
CA ASP A 144 -9.54 -7.24 14.55
C ASP A 144 -8.44 -7.92 15.38
N THR A 145 -7.82 -8.93 14.77
CA THR A 145 -6.70 -9.66 15.38
C THR A 145 -5.41 -9.28 14.67
N ALA A 146 -4.31 -9.21 15.40
CA ALA A 146 -2.99 -8.84 14.86
C ALA A 146 -2.36 -9.93 13.96
N LEU A 147 -3.11 -10.38 12.95
CA LEU A 147 -2.70 -11.47 12.06
C LEU A 147 -1.60 -11.08 11.06
N GLN A 148 -1.45 -9.79 10.77
CA GLN A 148 -0.46 -9.34 9.80
C GLN A 148 0.97 -9.75 10.16
N GLY A 149 1.32 -9.72 11.44
CA GLY A 149 2.65 -10.13 11.91
C GLY A 149 2.93 -11.64 11.79
N LEU A 150 1.89 -12.47 11.64
CA LEU A 150 2.03 -13.92 11.50
C LEU A 150 2.37 -14.35 10.07
N LEU A 151 1.94 -13.60 9.07
CA LEU A 151 2.06 -13.99 7.65
C LEU A 151 3.29 -13.35 7.00
N PRO A 152 4.03 -14.08 6.14
CA PRO A 152 5.12 -13.52 5.36
C PRO A 152 4.66 -12.36 4.48
N GLN A 153 5.58 -11.47 4.15
CA GLN A 153 5.32 -10.42 3.17
C GLN A 153 5.24 -11.01 1.76
N ASP A 154 4.31 -10.49 0.96
CA ASP A 154 4.20 -10.89 -0.43
C ASP A 154 5.19 -10.15 -1.31
N PRO A 155 5.78 -10.81 -2.31
CA PRO A 155 6.59 -10.15 -3.32
C PRO A 155 5.73 -9.25 -4.19
N THR A 156 6.34 -8.20 -4.76
CA THR A 156 5.67 -7.27 -5.66
C THR A 156 6.05 -7.50 -7.11
N ALA A 157 5.10 -7.30 -8.02
CA ALA A 157 5.35 -7.20 -9.45
C ALA A 157 4.59 -6.01 -10.03
N GLY A 158 5.24 -5.24 -10.92
CA GLY A 158 4.66 -3.99 -11.43
C GLY A 158 4.30 -2.96 -10.36
N GLY A 159 4.85 -3.13 -9.14
CA GLY A 159 4.58 -2.32 -7.95
C GLY A 159 3.48 -2.88 -7.03
N PHE A 160 2.70 -3.87 -7.46
CA PHE A 160 1.58 -4.41 -6.69
C PHE A 160 1.90 -5.79 -6.09
N ASP A 161 1.41 -6.06 -4.88
CA ASP A 161 1.59 -7.31 -4.13
C ASP A 161 0.45 -8.31 -4.35
N ASN A 162 -0.51 -7.97 -5.19
CA ASN A 162 -1.61 -8.85 -5.57
C ASN A 162 -1.46 -9.47 -6.97
N ILE A 163 -0.32 -9.29 -7.62
CA ILE A 163 -0.07 -9.86 -8.96
C ILE A 163 0.18 -11.36 -8.86
N GLY A 164 -0.71 -12.15 -9.46
CA GLY A 164 -0.70 -13.59 -9.36
C GLY A 164 0.61 -14.26 -9.78
N ALA A 165 1.28 -13.74 -10.80
CA ALA A 165 2.56 -14.28 -11.27
C ALA A 165 3.71 -14.18 -10.23
N ALA A 166 3.59 -13.29 -9.24
CA ALA A 166 4.56 -13.16 -8.15
C ALA A 166 4.18 -13.94 -6.90
N LEU A 167 2.90 -14.32 -6.74
CA LEU A 167 2.38 -14.92 -5.52
C LEU A 167 2.64 -16.43 -5.45
N ASN A 168 3.71 -16.81 -4.76
CA ASN A 168 4.05 -18.21 -4.51
C ASN A 168 3.40 -18.73 -3.21
N LEU A 169 3.28 -20.06 -3.09
CA LEU A 169 2.89 -20.74 -1.87
C LEU A 169 4.01 -21.66 -1.42
N SER A 170 4.54 -21.46 -0.22
CA SER A 170 5.56 -22.31 0.41
C SER A 170 4.98 -23.09 1.60
N THR A 171 5.74 -24.05 2.11
CA THR A 171 5.41 -24.75 3.35
C THR A 171 5.25 -23.78 4.53
N GLU A 172 6.11 -22.79 4.62
CA GLU A 172 6.01 -21.73 5.65
C GLU A 172 4.68 -20.98 5.55
N HIS A 173 4.22 -20.62 4.34
CA HIS A 173 2.91 -19.99 4.17
C HIS A 173 1.79 -20.88 4.72
N LEU A 174 1.81 -22.19 4.45
CA LEU A 174 0.78 -23.12 4.94
C LEU A 174 0.76 -23.20 6.47
N GLU A 175 1.93 -23.31 7.10
CA GLU A 175 2.04 -23.30 8.56
C GLU A 175 1.50 -22.01 9.16
N ARG A 176 1.84 -20.86 8.58
CA ARG A 176 1.36 -19.56 9.02
C ARG A 176 -0.15 -19.37 8.80
N TYR A 177 -0.70 -19.86 7.69
CA TYR A 177 -2.15 -19.86 7.49
C TYR A 177 -2.87 -20.71 8.54
N LEU A 178 -2.33 -21.88 8.89
CA LEU A 178 -2.87 -22.73 9.96
C LEU A 178 -2.87 -22.00 11.31
N GLN A 179 -1.80 -21.27 11.64
CA GLN A 179 -1.70 -20.46 12.87
C GLN A 179 -2.69 -19.30 12.85
N ALA A 180 -2.74 -18.56 11.75
CA ALA A 180 -3.61 -17.40 11.59
C ALA A 180 -5.09 -17.79 11.66
N ALA A 181 -5.48 -18.89 10.99
CA ALA A 181 -6.84 -19.43 11.03
C ALA A 181 -7.22 -19.86 12.46
N ASP A 182 -6.33 -20.57 13.17
CA ASP A 182 -6.59 -21.00 14.54
C ASP A 182 -6.75 -19.80 15.49
N SER A 183 -5.89 -18.81 15.39
CA SER A 183 -5.95 -17.58 16.18
C SER A 183 -7.25 -16.80 15.92
N ALA A 184 -7.62 -16.62 14.65
CA ALA A 184 -8.83 -15.90 14.26
C ALA A 184 -10.11 -16.61 14.72
N LEU A 185 -10.18 -17.95 14.58
CA LEU A 185 -11.33 -18.76 15.03
C LEU A 185 -11.46 -18.77 16.56
N LYS A 186 -10.34 -18.84 17.28
CA LYS A 186 -10.35 -18.73 18.75
C LYS A 186 -10.84 -17.34 19.19
N ALA A 187 -10.32 -16.28 18.61
CA ALA A 187 -10.72 -14.92 18.94
C ALA A 187 -12.20 -14.64 18.64
N ALA A 188 -12.77 -15.27 17.61
CA ALA A 188 -14.18 -15.14 17.28
C ALA A 188 -15.10 -16.00 18.16
N THR A 189 -14.56 -16.95 18.94
CA THR A 189 -15.34 -17.86 19.80
C THR A 189 -15.52 -17.24 21.17
N VAL A 190 -16.77 -17.02 21.57
CA VAL A 190 -17.11 -16.53 22.91
C VAL A 190 -16.98 -17.65 23.93
N THR A 191 -16.31 -17.37 25.04
CA THR A 191 -16.09 -18.30 26.17
C THR A 191 -16.49 -17.72 27.54
N THR A 192 -17.04 -16.51 27.53
CA THR A 192 -17.50 -15.79 28.76
C THR A 192 -18.91 -15.28 28.58
N PRO A 193 -19.64 -14.96 29.65
CA PRO A 193 -20.89 -14.21 29.55
C PRO A 193 -20.72 -12.84 28.89
N PRO A 194 -21.82 -12.17 28.50
CA PRO A 194 -21.70 -10.81 27.97
C PRO A 194 -20.97 -9.92 28.97
N PRO A 195 -19.80 -9.37 28.61
CA PRO A 195 -19.07 -8.49 29.53
C PRO A 195 -19.85 -7.19 29.72
N THR A 196 -19.81 -6.68 30.92
CA THR A 196 -20.40 -5.39 31.20
C THR A 196 -19.61 -4.27 30.51
N ARG A 197 -20.28 -3.52 29.65
CA ARG A 197 -19.69 -2.30 29.10
C ARG A 197 -19.48 -1.30 30.21
N ALA A 198 -18.24 -1.07 30.55
CA ALA A 198 -17.86 -0.12 31.58
C ALA A 198 -17.49 1.22 30.93
N LYS A 199 -17.77 2.28 31.63
CA LYS A 199 -17.31 3.62 31.34
C LYS A 199 -16.57 4.14 32.58
N THR A 200 -15.26 4.22 32.48
CA THR A 200 -14.39 4.65 33.57
C THR A 200 -13.79 5.99 33.20
N ARG A 201 -13.87 6.96 34.06
CA ARG A 201 -13.17 8.25 33.92
C ARG A 201 -12.05 8.32 34.95
N LEU A 202 -10.88 8.62 34.47
CA LEU A 202 -9.69 8.89 35.28
C LEU A 202 -9.50 10.40 35.33
N ASP A 203 -9.76 10.97 36.45
CA ASP A 203 -9.57 12.39 36.72
C ASP A 203 -8.29 12.58 37.53
N TYR A 204 -7.33 13.30 36.97
CA TYR A 204 -6.01 13.38 37.57
C TYR A 204 -5.95 14.27 38.81
N SER A 205 -6.95 15.12 39.03
CA SER A 205 -7.07 15.91 40.24
C SER A 205 -7.35 15.04 41.47
N GLU A 206 -8.07 13.92 41.30
CA GLU A 206 -8.54 13.09 42.42
C GLU A 206 -7.68 11.82 42.63
N THR A 207 -7.16 11.21 41.55
CA THR A 207 -6.55 9.87 41.61
C THR A 207 -5.05 9.84 41.84
N TRP A 208 -4.36 10.97 41.63
CA TRP A 208 -2.89 11.00 41.67
C TRP A 208 -2.27 11.45 42.99
N HIS A 209 -3.08 11.92 43.93
CA HIS A 209 -2.55 12.30 45.23
C HIS A 209 -1.93 11.14 46.01
N ASP A 210 -2.39 9.90 45.81
CA ASP A 210 -1.90 8.74 46.54
C ASP A 210 -0.64 8.09 45.94
N TRP A 211 -0.36 8.33 44.65
CA TRP A 211 0.73 7.64 43.93
C TRP A 211 2.07 8.39 43.86
N ASN A 212 2.09 9.69 44.17
CA ASN A 212 3.24 10.55 43.81
C ASN A 212 3.73 11.52 44.90
N HIS A 213 3.77 11.08 46.11
CA HIS A 213 4.59 11.80 47.07
C HIS A 213 6.09 11.65 46.73
N GLY A 214 6.59 12.43 45.75
CA GLY A 214 7.99 12.64 45.55
C GLY A 214 8.61 12.40 44.19
N PHE A 215 7.89 11.94 43.16
CA PHE A 215 8.45 11.75 41.81
C PHE A 215 8.06 12.86 40.83
N GLN A 216 8.64 14.00 40.96
CA GLN A 216 8.76 14.94 39.85
C GLN A 216 9.84 14.43 38.90
N THR A 217 9.42 13.85 37.78
CA THR A 217 10.33 13.40 36.73
C THR A 217 10.53 14.53 35.72
N THR A 218 11.62 14.49 34.97
CA THR A 218 11.85 15.42 33.85
C THR A 218 10.81 15.30 32.74
N SER A 219 9.94 14.28 32.79
CA SER A 219 9.00 13.93 31.73
C SER A 219 7.56 14.35 32.00
N TRP A 220 7.13 14.39 33.25
CA TRP A 220 5.75 14.74 33.65
C TRP A 220 5.69 15.24 35.08
N ALA A 221 4.65 15.96 35.40
CA ALA A 221 4.31 16.39 36.77
C ALA A 221 2.81 16.60 36.92
N VAL A 222 2.31 16.53 38.13
CA VAL A 222 0.95 16.99 38.42
C VAL A 222 1.03 18.46 38.81
N SER A 223 0.24 19.30 38.14
CA SER A 223 0.19 20.72 38.44
C SER A 223 -0.55 20.95 39.79
N PRO A 224 -0.33 22.10 40.48
CA PRO A 224 -1.09 22.47 41.68
C PRO A 224 -2.61 22.56 41.44
N GLU A 225 -3.02 22.80 40.20
CA GLU A 225 -4.44 22.81 39.78
C GLU A 225 -4.99 21.41 39.53
N GLY A 226 -4.21 20.33 39.73
CA GLY A 226 -4.65 18.95 39.63
C GLY A 226 -4.64 18.37 38.21
N PHE A 227 -3.96 19.00 37.26
CA PHE A 227 -3.81 18.48 35.90
C PHE A 227 -2.52 17.69 35.70
N LEU A 228 -2.53 16.64 34.85
CA LEU A 228 -1.33 15.95 34.44
C LEU A 228 -0.61 16.73 33.31
N ALA A 229 0.52 17.35 33.64
CA ALA A 229 1.38 18.00 32.65
C ALA A 229 2.45 17.03 32.15
N ILE A 230 2.49 16.78 30.84
CA ILE A 230 3.44 15.87 30.19
C ILE A 230 4.37 16.72 29.31
N TYR A 231 5.68 16.69 29.62
CA TYR A 231 6.68 17.54 28.96
C TYR A 231 7.38 16.84 27.78
N TRP A 232 7.56 15.53 27.86
CA TRP A 232 8.32 14.81 26.88
C TRP A 232 7.88 13.35 26.74
N GLY A 233 7.81 12.85 25.50
CA GLY A 233 7.42 11.48 25.20
C GLY A 233 8.55 10.46 25.09
N GLY A 234 9.82 10.85 25.37
CA GLY A 234 10.99 10.00 25.25
C GLY A 234 11.49 9.49 26.61
N GLY A 235 11.11 8.29 27.04
CA GLY A 235 11.58 7.66 28.25
C GLY A 235 10.80 7.98 29.52
N GLY A 236 9.64 8.61 29.42
CA GLY A 236 8.68 8.73 30.51
C GLY A 236 7.92 7.42 30.70
N PRO A 237 7.32 7.19 31.87
CA PRO A 237 6.60 5.96 32.09
C PRO A 237 5.38 5.92 31.18
N SER A 238 5.41 5.03 30.22
CA SER A 238 4.23 4.57 29.52
C SER A 238 3.12 4.09 30.46
N HIS A 239 3.47 3.84 31.68
CA HIS A 239 2.63 3.42 32.82
C HIS A 239 1.97 4.59 33.56
N GLY A 240 2.38 5.83 33.31
CA GLY A 240 1.95 6.98 34.11
C GLY A 240 0.61 7.59 33.74
N THR A 241 0.17 7.44 32.51
CA THR A 241 -1.03 8.15 32.04
C THR A 241 -2.35 7.51 32.49
N LEU A 242 -2.41 6.20 32.62
CA LEU A 242 -3.63 5.48 33.04
C LEU A 242 -3.48 4.72 34.38
N GLY A 243 -2.38 4.93 35.11
CA GLY A 243 -2.11 4.14 36.32
C GLY A 243 -2.00 2.65 36.02
N ALA A 244 -2.61 1.83 36.84
CA ALA A 244 -2.65 0.37 36.69
C ALA A 244 -3.81 -0.12 35.81
N TRP A 245 -4.40 0.75 34.96
CA TRP A 245 -5.50 0.28 34.10
C TRP A 245 -5.01 -0.73 33.08
N SER A 246 -5.67 -1.87 33.05
CA SER A 246 -5.55 -2.86 31.98
C SER A 246 -6.94 -3.23 31.46
N PRO A 247 -7.07 -3.72 30.23
CA PRO A 247 -8.37 -4.06 29.69
C PRO A 247 -9.03 -5.17 30.52
N PRO A 248 -10.25 -4.96 31.03
CA PRO A 248 -11.00 -6.01 31.74
C PRO A 248 -11.22 -7.25 30.87
N VAL A 249 -11.33 -7.07 29.57
CA VAL A 249 -11.39 -8.14 28.56
C VAL A 249 -10.34 -7.85 27.51
N PRO A 250 -9.24 -8.61 27.47
CA PRO A 250 -8.20 -8.45 26.46
C PRO A 250 -8.71 -8.72 25.04
N ASP A 251 -7.99 -8.18 24.05
CA ASP A 251 -8.28 -8.35 22.62
C ASP A 251 -9.66 -7.84 22.18
N GLU A 252 -10.25 -6.93 22.95
CA GLU A 252 -11.50 -6.24 22.60
C GLU A 252 -11.29 -4.75 22.30
N ARG A 253 -12.28 -4.16 21.62
CA ARG A 253 -12.21 -2.73 21.26
C ARG A 253 -12.58 -1.86 22.44
N TYR A 254 -11.79 -0.82 22.66
CA TYR A 254 -12.01 0.23 23.64
C TYR A 254 -11.96 1.59 22.96
N ARG A 255 -12.75 2.53 23.49
CA ARG A 255 -12.70 3.94 23.13
C ARG A 255 -12.09 4.73 24.26
N PHE A 256 -11.05 5.46 23.96
CA PHE A 256 -10.40 6.40 24.86
C PHE A 256 -10.76 7.82 24.42
N ARG A 257 -11.27 8.63 25.33
CA ARG A 257 -11.44 10.07 25.14
C ARG A 257 -10.47 10.77 26.06
N VAL A 258 -9.65 11.63 25.50
CA VAL A 258 -8.62 12.39 26.23
C VAL A 258 -8.97 13.86 26.13
N ARG A 259 -9.17 14.52 27.26
CA ARG A 259 -9.37 15.97 27.29
C ARG A 259 -8.04 16.63 27.64
N ALA A 260 -7.48 17.35 26.68
CA ALA A 260 -6.14 17.91 26.81
C ALA A 260 -6.01 19.26 26.08
N ARG A 261 -5.01 20.04 26.47
CA ARG A 261 -4.59 21.24 25.75
C ARG A 261 -3.09 21.48 25.84
N ALA A 262 -2.56 22.32 24.96
CA ALA A 262 -1.19 22.80 25.03
C ALA A 262 -1.05 23.91 26.08
N MET A 263 -0.04 23.84 26.96
CA MET A 263 0.23 24.87 27.96
C MET A 263 1.73 25.09 28.14
N ILE A 264 2.05 26.20 28.82
CA ILE A 264 3.40 26.51 29.30
C ILE A 264 3.36 26.58 30.82
N THR A 265 4.30 25.92 31.47
CA THR A 265 4.51 26.08 32.89
C THR A 265 5.48 27.23 33.18
N LYS A 266 5.25 27.99 34.25
CA LYS A 266 6.08 29.07 34.74
C LYS A 266 6.06 29.05 36.25
N GLU A 267 7.23 29.00 36.90
CA GLU A 267 7.37 29.04 38.37
C GLU A 267 6.53 27.95 39.10
N GLY A 268 6.44 26.77 38.54
CA GLY A 268 5.67 25.66 39.11
C GLY A 268 4.16 25.70 38.88
N HIS A 269 3.63 26.72 38.20
CA HIS A 269 2.22 26.88 37.87
C HIS A 269 1.99 26.87 36.34
N LEU A 270 0.76 26.57 35.96
CA LEU A 270 0.35 26.72 34.55
C LEU A 270 0.32 28.21 34.23
N ALA A 271 1.05 28.61 33.19
CA ALA A 271 1.13 30.01 32.78
C ALA A 271 -0.28 30.54 32.36
N LYS A 272 -0.59 31.79 32.67
CA LYS A 272 -1.87 32.42 32.25
C LYS A 272 -1.95 32.42 30.69
N PRO A 273 -3.17 32.41 30.13
CA PRO A 273 -3.35 32.39 28.66
C PRO A 273 -2.58 33.47 27.92
N ALA A 274 -2.43 34.70 28.51
CA ALA A 274 -1.65 35.77 27.91
C ALA A 274 -0.14 35.48 27.83
N ASP A 275 0.40 34.68 28.78
CA ASP A 275 1.81 34.26 28.79
C ASP A 275 2.08 33.00 27.98
N GLN A 276 1.03 32.33 27.56
CA GLN A 276 1.09 31.07 26.79
C GLN A 276 1.17 31.28 25.27
N ALA A 277 0.86 32.49 24.82
CA ALA A 277 0.83 32.85 23.42
C ALA A 277 2.26 32.87 22.82
N ARG A 278 2.76 31.69 22.46
CA ARG A 278 3.72 31.58 21.35
C ARG A 278 2.92 31.18 20.13
N PRO A 279 2.60 32.09 19.22
CA PRO A 279 1.77 31.84 18.05
C PRO A 279 2.34 30.79 17.08
N ASP A 280 3.60 30.42 17.28
CA ASP A 280 4.36 29.64 16.32
C ASP A 280 4.47 28.13 16.67
N ARG A 281 3.83 27.64 17.73
CA ARG A 281 4.00 26.25 18.15
C ARG A 281 2.72 25.60 18.58
N ASN A 282 2.19 24.80 17.69
CA ASN A 282 1.19 23.80 18.02
C ASN A 282 1.88 22.60 18.67
N ILE A 283 1.30 22.12 19.77
CA ILE A 283 1.68 20.85 20.37
C ILE A 283 0.82 19.76 19.77
N ILE A 284 1.47 18.70 19.32
CA ILE A 284 0.79 17.51 18.85
C ILE A 284 0.64 16.54 20.01
N LEU A 285 -0.56 16.09 20.28
CA LEU A 285 -0.86 14.98 21.17
C LEU A 285 -0.71 13.67 20.40
N LYS A 286 0.11 12.78 20.91
CA LYS A 286 0.25 11.42 20.41
C LYS A 286 -0.53 10.49 21.32
N LEU A 287 -1.47 9.75 20.73
CA LEU A 287 -2.19 8.64 21.36
C LEU A 287 -1.75 7.35 20.69
N ALA A 288 -1.47 6.31 21.48
CA ALA A 288 -0.99 5.03 20.98
C ALA A 288 -1.28 3.93 22.01
N LEU A 289 -1.07 2.68 21.66
CA LEU A 289 -1.01 1.57 22.62
C LEU A 289 0.45 1.27 22.99
N THR A 290 0.69 0.86 24.21
CA THR A 290 1.99 0.42 24.70
C THR A 290 1.85 -0.78 25.63
N GLY A 291 2.80 -1.71 25.57
CA GLY A 291 2.84 -2.84 26.51
C GLY A 291 3.42 -2.47 27.87
N GLU A 292 3.32 -3.38 28.85
CA GLU A 292 3.78 -3.19 30.24
C GLU A 292 5.30 -3.00 30.35
N SER A 293 6.07 -3.53 29.41
CA SER A 293 7.52 -3.35 29.41
C SER A 293 7.90 -1.92 29.04
N ARG A 294 8.76 -1.28 29.83
CA ARG A 294 9.35 0.04 29.51
C ARG A 294 10.11 0.07 28.19
N ALA A 295 10.47 -1.10 27.67
CA ALA A 295 11.13 -1.23 26.37
C ALA A 295 10.15 -1.38 25.21
N SER A 296 8.85 -1.51 25.48
CA SER A 296 7.84 -1.65 24.43
C SER A 296 7.64 -0.32 23.72
N ALA A 297 7.96 -0.28 22.41
CA ALA A 297 7.67 0.87 21.60
C ALA A 297 6.14 1.05 21.45
N PRO A 298 5.59 2.27 21.57
CA PRO A 298 4.19 2.55 21.27
C PRO A 298 3.87 2.21 19.80
N TYR A 299 2.66 1.73 19.54
CA TYR A 299 2.16 1.40 18.21
C TYR A 299 0.71 1.83 18.01
N GLY A 300 0.23 1.84 16.77
CA GLY A 300 -1.13 2.29 16.45
C GLY A 300 -1.31 3.80 16.66
N GLU A 301 -0.30 4.59 16.33
CA GLU A 301 -0.21 6.00 16.65
C GLU A 301 -1.31 6.84 15.97
N ALA A 302 -1.99 7.66 16.77
CA ALA A 302 -2.84 8.75 16.31
C ALA A 302 -2.27 10.08 16.79
N PHE A 303 -2.31 11.10 15.93
CA PHE A 303 -1.80 12.43 16.24
C PHE A 303 -2.91 13.45 16.14
N HIS A 304 -2.99 14.32 17.14
CA HIS A 304 -3.98 15.39 17.23
C HIS A 304 -3.29 16.69 17.60
N GLU A 305 -3.74 17.76 17.01
CA GLU A 305 -3.21 19.09 17.31
C GLU A 305 -4.00 19.70 18.48
N MET A 306 -3.26 20.13 19.50
CA MET A 306 -3.84 20.74 20.70
C MET A 306 -3.83 22.26 20.63
N SER A 307 -4.98 22.87 20.91
CA SER A 307 -5.09 24.31 21.10
C SER A 307 -4.36 24.77 22.38
N PRO A 308 -3.66 25.90 22.36
CA PRO A 308 -3.17 26.52 23.58
C PRO A 308 -4.24 27.30 24.36
N SER A 309 -5.36 27.62 23.71
CA SER A 309 -6.41 28.49 24.31
C SER A 309 -7.51 27.73 25.03
N GLU A 310 -7.81 26.49 24.61
CA GLU A 310 -8.91 25.70 25.12
C GLU A 310 -8.62 24.21 25.17
N PHE A 311 -9.31 23.50 26.08
CA PHE A 311 -9.26 22.05 26.14
C PHE A 311 -10.02 21.44 24.96
N GLY A 312 -9.36 20.62 24.16
CA GLY A 312 -9.96 19.75 23.15
C GLY A 312 -10.24 18.36 23.68
N GLU A 313 -11.20 17.66 23.07
CA GLU A 313 -11.46 16.24 23.33
C GLU A 313 -10.99 15.43 22.13
N PHE A 314 -10.10 14.48 22.39
CA PHE A 314 -9.46 13.65 21.39
C PHE A 314 -9.88 12.20 21.59
N THR A 315 -10.36 11.56 20.54
CA THR A 315 -10.85 10.18 20.60
C THR A 315 -9.84 9.22 19.93
N TYR A 316 -9.57 8.12 20.62
CA TYR A 316 -8.77 7.03 20.13
C TYR A 316 -9.50 5.70 20.34
N GLU A 317 -9.69 4.92 19.28
CA GLU A 317 -10.28 3.59 19.37
C GLU A 317 -9.28 2.55 18.93
N ALA A 318 -9.12 1.50 19.73
CA ALA A 318 -8.22 0.41 19.45
C ALA A 318 -8.69 -0.91 20.07
N THR A 319 -8.28 -2.02 19.47
CA THR A 319 -8.28 -3.33 20.12
C THR A 319 -7.09 -3.39 21.07
N VAL A 320 -7.34 -3.62 22.34
CA VAL A 320 -6.33 -3.56 23.41
C VAL A 320 -5.96 -4.96 23.84
N PRO A 321 -4.73 -5.45 23.53
CA PRO A 321 -4.25 -6.75 23.98
C PRO A 321 -4.03 -6.82 25.48
N GLU A 322 -3.91 -8.03 26.02
CA GLU A 322 -3.50 -8.27 27.41
C GLU A 322 -2.20 -7.55 27.72
N GLY A 323 -2.10 -6.94 28.89
CA GLY A 323 -0.90 -6.22 29.32
C GLY A 323 -0.60 -4.94 28.53
N HIS A 324 -1.57 -4.40 27.77
CA HIS A 324 -1.43 -3.15 27.05
C HIS A 324 -2.35 -2.06 27.61
N THR A 325 -1.91 -0.82 27.45
CA THR A 325 -2.63 0.37 27.89
C THR A 325 -2.48 1.53 26.91
N LEU A 326 -3.25 2.58 27.09
CA LEU A 326 -3.14 3.81 26.33
C LEU A 326 -1.85 4.55 26.69
N TYR A 327 -1.09 4.93 25.68
CA TYR A 327 0.02 5.84 25.76
C TYR A 327 -0.42 7.24 25.33
N VAL A 328 -0.19 8.24 26.19
CA VAL A 328 -0.47 9.66 25.91
C VAL A 328 0.81 10.45 26.07
N ALA A 329 1.22 11.15 25.03
CA ALA A 329 2.43 11.97 25.07
C ALA A 329 2.34 13.18 24.12
N PRO A 330 2.99 14.28 24.45
CA PRO A 330 3.22 15.33 23.48
C PRO A 330 4.24 14.90 22.45
N HIS A 331 4.01 15.30 21.21
CA HIS A 331 4.93 15.09 20.09
C HIS A 331 5.55 16.45 19.70
N ARG A 332 6.81 16.46 19.22
CA ARG A 332 7.56 17.69 18.84
C ARG A 332 7.87 18.66 20.01
N ILE A 333 7.84 18.22 21.24
CA ILE A 333 8.42 18.99 22.33
C ILE A 333 9.90 18.66 22.43
N VAL A 334 10.74 19.69 22.32
CA VAL A 334 12.17 19.57 22.59
C VAL A 334 12.33 19.63 24.12
N PRO A 335 13.05 18.67 24.76
CA PRO A 335 13.30 18.74 26.18
C PRO A 335 13.95 20.08 26.56
N ALA A 336 13.49 20.68 27.66
CA ALA A 336 14.23 21.78 28.27
C ALA A 336 15.66 21.34 28.58
N ALA A 337 16.62 22.24 28.44
CA ALA A 337 18.01 21.91 28.76
C ALA A 337 18.06 21.28 30.15
N ALA A 338 18.84 20.21 30.31
CA ALA A 338 18.88 19.33 31.51
C ALA A 338 19.13 20.02 32.88
N LYS A 339 19.28 21.33 32.88
CA LYS A 339 19.51 22.15 34.09
C LYS A 339 18.26 22.87 34.61
N GLU A 340 17.16 22.91 33.81
CA GLU A 340 15.92 23.58 34.24
C GLU A 340 14.90 22.53 34.63
N LYS A 341 14.30 22.70 35.81
CA LYS A 341 13.16 21.84 36.21
C LYS A 341 12.01 22.04 35.22
N PRO A 342 11.35 21.00 34.73
CA PRO A 342 10.26 21.10 33.74
C PRO A 342 9.13 22.03 34.18
N MET A 343 8.83 22.06 35.48
CA MET A 343 7.81 22.93 36.06
C MET A 343 8.18 24.42 36.07
N GLU A 344 9.44 24.78 35.88
CA GLU A 344 9.86 26.18 35.94
C GLU A 344 9.66 26.93 34.62
N ARG A 345 9.87 26.26 33.49
CA ARG A 345 9.55 26.75 32.12
C ARG A 345 9.48 25.60 31.15
N GLY A 346 8.34 25.33 30.61
CA GLY A 346 8.25 24.28 29.59
C GLY A 346 6.90 24.25 28.87
N LEU A 347 6.95 24.00 27.59
CA LEU A 347 5.78 23.66 26.80
C LEU A 347 5.35 22.21 27.14
N CYS A 348 4.09 21.98 27.42
CA CYS A 348 3.58 20.66 27.83
C CYS A 348 2.20 20.35 27.26
N ALA A 349 1.86 19.07 27.19
CA ALA A 349 0.50 18.60 27.05
C ALA A 349 -0.10 18.53 28.45
N VAL A 350 -1.19 19.25 28.70
CA VAL A 350 -1.94 19.17 29.94
C VAL A 350 -3.18 18.34 29.71
N VAL A 351 -3.28 17.24 30.44
CA VAL A 351 -4.43 16.31 30.38
C VAL A 351 -5.29 16.55 31.61
N GLU A 352 -6.57 16.89 31.40
CA GLU A 352 -7.56 17.07 32.46
C GLU A 352 -8.12 15.72 32.91
N TRP A 353 -8.51 14.89 31.93
CA TRP A 353 -9.03 13.55 32.20
C TRP A 353 -8.88 12.62 31.00
N VAL A 354 -8.94 11.33 31.30
CA VAL A 354 -9.09 10.27 30.30
C VAL A 354 -10.33 9.46 30.64
N GLU A 355 -11.21 9.31 29.68
CA GLU A 355 -12.39 8.45 29.78
C GLU A 355 -12.20 7.22 28.92
N ILE A 356 -12.46 6.06 29.49
CA ILE A 356 -12.30 4.75 28.85
C ILE A 356 -13.68 4.10 28.79
N GLU A 357 -14.11 3.76 27.59
CA GLU A 357 -15.38 3.08 27.35
C GLU A 357 -15.13 1.75 26.63
N GLY A 358 -15.62 0.67 27.21
CA GLY A 358 -15.52 -0.65 26.59
C GLY A 358 -15.71 -1.81 27.57
N PRO A 359 -15.63 -3.03 27.05
CA PRO A 359 -15.44 -3.38 25.64
C PRO A 359 -16.63 -2.97 24.78
N LEU A 360 -16.34 -2.61 23.50
CA LEU A 360 -17.34 -2.11 22.56
C LEU A 360 -17.90 -3.25 21.71
N TYR A 361 -19.17 -3.56 21.88
CA TYR A 361 -19.91 -4.52 21.05
C TYR A 361 -21.14 -3.89 20.44
N GLU A 362 -21.44 -4.25 19.20
CA GLU A 362 -22.72 -3.91 18.57
C GLU A 362 -23.85 -4.83 19.05
N ALA A 363 -23.53 -6.12 19.25
CA ALA A 363 -24.43 -7.16 19.73
C ALA A 363 -23.65 -8.29 20.39
N TRP A 364 -24.32 -9.03 21.31
CA TRP A 364 -23.74 -10.21 21.93
C TRP A 364 -24.60 -11.47 21.66
N PRO A 365 -24.01 -12.63 21.30
CA PRO A 365 -22.60 -12.82 20.94
C PRO A 365 -22.24 -12.01 19.69
N PRO A 366 -20.93 -11.64 19.49
CA PRO A 366 -20.47 -10.94 18.30
C PRO A 366 -20.78 -11.68 16.99
N ALA A 367 -20.81 -10.94 15.88
CA ALA A 367 -21.17 -11.48 14.57
C ALA A 367 -20.34 -12.71 14.15
N GLY A 368 -19.04 -12.73 14.48
CA GLY A 368 -18.17 -13.90 14.21
C GLY A 368 -18.62 -15.15 14.95
N HIS A 369 -18.95 -15.03 16.23
CA HIS A 369 -19.47 -16.17 16.99
C HIS A 369 -20.79 -16.68 16.40
N ARG A 370 -21.70 -15.75 16.04
CA ARG A 370 -22.97 -16.13 15.39
C ARG A 370 -22.76 -16.80 14.04
N LEU A 371 -21.75 -16.38 13.28
CA LEU A 371 -21.40 -17.06 12.02
C LEU A 371 -20.93 -18.50 12.27
N LEU A 372 -20.10 -18.71 13.32
CA LEU A 372 -19.51 -20.01 13.64
C LEU A 372 -20.52 -20.96 14.30
N TYR A 373 -21.37 -20.45 15.19
CA TYR A 373 -22.19 -21.31 16.05
C TYR A 373 -23.69 -20.98 16.02
N GLY A 374 -24.08 -19.95 15.26
CA GLY A 374 -25.48 -19.53 15.16
C GLY A 374 -26.04 -19.06 16.50
N ASP A 375 -27.20 -19.61 16.83
CA ASP A 375 -27.99 -19.37 18.02
C ASP A 375 -27.88 -20.50 19.07
N LEU A 376 -26.85 -21.37 18.93
CA LEU A 376 -26.61 -22.44 19.88
C LEU A 376 -26.37 -21.90 21.29
N PRO A 377 -26.97 -22.54 22.31
CA PRO A 377 -26.80 -22.10 23.70
C PRO A 377 -25.36 -22.27 24.16
N LEU A 378 -24.88 -21.28 24.92
CA LEU A 378 -23.62 -21.34 25.63
C LEU A 378 -23.85 -22.07 26.99
N VAL A 379 -23.10 -23.11 27.26
CA VAL A 379 -23.11 -23.83 28.51
C VAL A 379 -21.73 -23.83 29.16
N PRO A 380 -21.64 -23.78 30.50
CA PRO A 380 -20.36 -23.82 31.19
C PRO A 380 -19.72 -25.21 31.01
N GLU A 381 -18.40 -25.23 30.90
CA GLU A 381 -17.63 -26.48 30.88
C GLU A 381 -17.70 -27.18 32.26
N ASN A 382 -17.61 -26.39 33.32
CA ASN A 382 -17.79 -26.85 34.70
C ASN A 382 -19.10 -26.26 35.26
N PRO A 383 -20.12 -27.07 35.59
CA PRO A 383 -21.37 -26.57 36.17
C PRO A 383 -21.18 -25.79 37.51
N ALA A 384 -20.08 -26.04 38.24
CA ALA A 384 -19.76 -25.31 39.46
C ALA A 384 -19.24 -23.87 39.21
N GLU A 385 -18.88 -23.57 37.97
CA GLU A 385 -18.38 -22.25 37.54
C GLU A 385 -19.21 -21.72 36.34
N PRO A 386 -20.47 -21.36 36.53
CA PRO A 386 -21.43 -21.15 35.44
C PRO A 386 -21.07 -19.95 34.52
N GLU A 387 -20.17 -19.10 34.94
CA GLU A 387 -19.74 -17.90 34.19
C GLU A 387 -18.38 -18.06 33.53
N LYS A 388 -17.72 -19.22 33.69
CA LYS A 388 -16.39 -19.44 33.13
C LYS A 388 -16.40 -20.54 32.05
N ASN A 389 -15.52 -20.40 31.11
CA ASN A 389 -15.28 -21.40 30.05
C ASN A 389 -16.56 -21.85 29.36
N LEU A 390 -17.41 -20.88 28.97
CA LEU A 390 -18.63 -21.17 28.23
C LEU A 390 -18.29 -21.75 26.86
N ARG A 391 -19.12 -22.68 26.39
CA ARG A 391 -18.97 -23.32 25.09
C ARG A 391 -20.31 -23.51 24.38
N PRO A 392 -20.32 -23.45 23.04
CA PRO A 392 -21.52 -23.80 22.27
C PRO A 392 -21.90 -25.26 22.47
N TYR A 393 -23.20 -25.50 22.72
CA TYR A 393 -23.72 -26.82 22.95
C TYR A 393 -24.79 -27.16 21.90
N SER A 394 -24.67 -28.32 21.28
CA SER A 394 -25.67 -28.86 20.35
C SER A 394 -26.34 -30.13 20.90
N ARG A 395 -27.65 -30.19 20.77
CA ARG A 395 -28.44 -31.41 21.02
C ARG A 395 -28.49 -32.33 19.80
N GLN A 396 -28.19 -31.80 18.59
CA GLN A 396 -28.22 -32.51 17.32
C GLN A 396 -26.93 -32.23 16.54
N PRO A 397 -25.77 -32.74 17.01
CA PRO A 397 -24.45 -32.32 16.51
C PRO A 397 -24.30 -32.42 14.98
N ASP A 398 -24.75 -33.51 14.36
CA ASP A 398 -24.65 -33.68 12.90
C ASP A 398 -25.50 -32.66 12.10
N ALA A 399 -26.73 -32.42 12.56
CA ALA A 399 -27.65 -31.49 11.87
C ALA A 399 -27.19 -30.06 12.03
N ASP A 400 -26.77 -29.65 13.23
CA ASP A 400 -26.26 -28.33 13.49
C ASP A 400 -24.94 -28.09 12.76
N ALA A 401 -24.02 -29.07 12.77
CA ALA A 401 -22.77 -28.97 12.02
C ALA A 401 -23.02 -28.79 10.51
N ALA A 402 -23.95 -29.55 9.95
CA ALA A 402 -24.29 -29.43 8.52
C ALA A 402 -24.85 -28.03 8.18
N ARG A 403 -25.72 -27.49 9.02
CA ARG A 403 -26.32 -26.16 8.85
C ARG A 403 -25.26 -25.07 8.95
N LEU A 404 -24.44 -25.10 9.99
CA LEU A 404 -23.42 -24.11 10.29
C LEU A 404 -22.28 -24.11 9.26
N LEU A 405 -21.80 -25.30 8.89
CA LEU A 405 -20.79 -25.44 7.84
C LEU A 405 -21.29 -24.91 6.49
N ARG A 406 -22.54 -25.21 6.09
CA ARG A 406 -23.09 -24.71 4.83
C ARG A 406 -23.07 -23.18 4.76
N GLY A 407 -23.46 -22.51 5.82
CA GLY A 407 -23.43 -21.05 5.94
C GLY A 407 -22.01 -20.49 5.91
N PHE A 408 -21.10 -21.08 6.69
CA PHE A 408 -19.71 -20.65 6.77
C PHE A 408 -18.97 -20.86 5.43
N LEU A 409 -19.05 -22.05 4.86
CA LEU A 409 -18.37 -22.38 3.59
C LEU A 409 -18.87 -21.51 2.44
N GLY A 410 -20.17 -21.18 2.40
CA GLY A 410 -20.71 -20.29 1.39
C GLY A 410 -20.07 -18.90 1.42
N ARG A 411 -19.82 -18.35 2.61
CA ARG A 411 -19.13 -17.06 2.78
C ARG A 411 -17.63 -17.19 2.55
N ALA A 412 -16.98 -18.21 3.14
CA ALA A 412 -15.55 -18.42 3.02
C ALA A 412 -15.12 -18.69 1.57
N PHE A 413 -15.86 -19.52 0.84
CA PHE A 413 -15.55 -19.85 -0.56
C PHE A 413 -16.11 -18.86 -1.58
N ARG A 414 -16.82 -17.83 -1.10
CA ARG A 414 -17.38 -16.74 -1.93
C ARG A 414 -18.35 -17.24 -3.01
N ARG A 415 -18.96 -18.40 -2.81
CA ARG A 415 -19.94 -19.07 -3.66
C ARG A 415 -20.77 -20.07 -2.82
N PRO A 416 -21.92 -20.52 -3.27
CA PRO A 416 -22.63 -21.60 -2.59
C PRO A 416 -21.74 -22.83 -2.38
N ALA A 417 -21.79 -23.41 -1.17
CA ALA A 417 -21.08 -24.64 -0.86
C ALA A 417 -21.64 -25.80 -1.70
N THR A 418 -20.78 -26.54 -2.37
CA THR A 418 -21.14 -27.74 -3.12
C THR A 418 -21.36 -28.95 -2.17
N GLU A 419 -22.00 -30.01 -2.65
CA GLU A 419 -22.15 -31.24 -1.84
C GLU A 419 -20.77 -31.88 -1.54
N GLN A 420 -19.79 -31.73 -2.42
CA GLN A 420 -18.41 -32.15 -2.18
C GLN A 420 -17.77 -31.34 -1.05
N ASP A 421 -17.86 -30.01 -1.08
CA ASP A 421 -17.36 -29.16 0.01
C ASP A 421 -17.97 -29.59 1.36
N MET A 422 -19.28 -29.82 1.37
CA MET A 422 -20.01 -30.29 2.57
C MET A 422 -19.54 -31.65 3.04
N ALA A 423 -19.36 -32.60 2.13
CA ALA A 423 -18.97 -33.97 2.47
C ALA A 423 -17.58 -34.01 3.12
N GLU A 424 -16.60 -33.28 2.57
CA GLU A 424 -15.22 -33.21 3.11
C GLU A 424 -15.20 -32.65 4.53
N HIS A 425 -15.88 -31.52 4.76
CA HIS A 425 -15.85 -30.83 6.06
C HIS A 425 -16.67 -31.56 7.12
N LEU A 426 -17.80 -32.18 6.75
CA LEU A 426 -18.57 -33.04 7.65
C LEU A 426 -17.84 -34.34 8.00
N ALA A 427 -17.06 -34.89 7.05
CA ALA A 427 -16.26 -36.08 7.33
C ALA A 427 -15.24 -35.82 8.43
N LEU A 428 -14.52 -34.67 8.36
CA LEU A 428 -13.58 -34.27 9.41
C LEU A 428 -14.28 -34.00 10.74
N PHE A 429 -15.43 -33.30 10.72
CA PHE A 429 -16.22 -33.06 11.93
C PHE A 429 -16.57 -34.39 12.63
N ARG A 430 -17.10 -35.38 11.89
CA ARG A 430 -17.47 -36.67 12.42
C ARG A 430 -16.28 -37.50 12.90
N GLU A 431 -15.13 -37.37 12.22
CA GLU A 431 -13.90 -38.01 12.66
C GLU A 431 -13.44 -37.45 14.02
N GLN A 432 -13.45 -36.14 14.21
CA GLN A 432 -13.12 -35.52 15.49
C GLN A 432 -14.10 -35.89 16.59
N GLN A 433 -15.40 -35.99 16.28
CA GLN A 433 -16.43 -36.46 17.23
C GLN A 433 -16.15 -37.91 17.65
N ARG A 434 -15.83 -38.81 16.71
CA ARG A 434 -15.45 -40.18 17.00
C ARG A 434 -14.18 -40.31 17.82
N ALA A 435 -13.26 -39.36 17.68
CA ALA A 435 -12.06 -39.25 18.50
C ALA A 435 -12.31 -38.64 19.91
N GLY A 436 -13.58 -38.42 20.27
CA GLY A 436 -13.97 -37.89 21.60
C GLY A 436 -13.79 -36.40 21.78
N ARG A 437 -13.57 -35.66 20.70
CA ARG A 437 -13.51 -34.18 20.75
C ARG A 437 -14.90 -33.60 20.95
N ARG A 438 -14.99 -32.48 21.64
CA ARG A 438 -16.23 -31.73 21.85
C ARG A 438 -16.78 -31.17 20.52
N PHE A 439 -18.06 -30.82 20.52
CA PHE A 439 -18.75 -30.22 19.36
C PHE A 439 -18.05 -29.01 18.80
N ASP A 440 -17.75 -28.05 19.66
CA ASP A 440 -17.07 -26.79 19.30
C ASP A 440 -15.66 -27.02 18.72
N GLU A 441 -14.90 -27.94 19.31
CA GLU A 441 -13.56 -28.31 18.85
C GLU A 441 -13.61 -29.01 17.49
N SER A 442 -14.55 -29.91 17.31
CA SER A 442 -14.73 -30.64 16.06
C SER A 442 -15.16 -29.73 14.91
N LEU A 443 -16.06 -28.78 15.20
CA LEU A 443 -16.52 -27.81 14.22
C LEU A 443 -15.42 -26.82 13.87
N ARG A 444 -14.65 -26.35 14.86
CA ARG A 444 -13.49 -25.49 14.64
C ARG A 444 -12.42 -26.14 13.77
N ALA A 445 -12.19 -27.45 13.92
CA ALA A 445 -11.26 -28.18 13.04
C ALA A 445 -11.72 -28.12 11.57
N SER A 446 -13.03 -28.26 11.32
CA SER A 446 -13.60 -28.16 9.97
C SER A 446 -13.52 -26.71 9.42
N TYR A 447 -13.76 -25.69 10.23
CA TYR A 447 -13.56 -24.29 9.84
C TYR A 447 -12.10 -23.99 9.52
N LYS A 448 -11.17 -24.52 10.32
CA LYS A 448 -9.73 -24.35 10.07
C LYS A 448 -9.32 -25.01 8.75
N LEU A 449 -9.82 -26.21 8.45
CA LEU A 449 -9.63 -26.84 7.14
C LEU A 449 -10.12 -25.93 6.01
N ALA A 450 -11.32 -25.35 6.15
CA ALA A 450 -11.88 -24.45 5.14
C ALA A 450 -10.99 -23.23 4.89
N LEU A 451 -10.53 -22.54 5.94
CA LEU A 451 -9.71 -21.34 5.86
C LEU A 451 -8.27 -21.59 5.32
N CYS A 452 -7.83 -22.85 5.30
CA CYS A 452 -6.54 -23.24 4.74
C CYS A 452 -6.68 -24.00 3.41
N SER A 453 -7.91 -24.19 2.92
CA SER A 453 -8.18 -24.93 1.68
C SER A 453 -7.88 -24.10 0.42
N PRO A 454 -7.59 -24.74 -0.71
CA PRO A 454 -7.47 -24.05 -1.99
C PRO A 454 -8.71 -23.23 -2.37
N ALA A 455 -9.91 -23.67 -1.97
CA ALA A 455 -11.17 -22.95 -2.25
C ALA A 455 -11.23 -21.59 -1.55
N PHE A 456 -10.62 -21.45 -0.39
CA PHE A 456 -10.49 -20.17 0.32
C PHE A 456 -9.28 -19.36 -0.14
N LEU A 457 -8.11 -20.01 -0.21
CA LEU A 457 -6.84 -19.32 -0.44
C LEU A 457 -6.68 -18.80 -1.87
N PHE A 458 -7.30 -19.46 -2.86
CA PHE A 458 -7.10 -19.14 -4.28
C PHE A 458 -8.37 -18.64 -4.96
N LEU A 459 -8.17 -17.82 -6.00
CA LEU A 459 -9.24 -17.41 -6.90
C LEU A 459 -9.41 -18.48 -7.99
N GLN A 460 -10.48 -19.27 -7.87
CA GLN A 460 -10.79 -20.38 -8.80
C GLN A 460 -11.65 -19.87 -9.97
N GLU A 461 -11.03 -19.13 -10.88
CA GLU A 461 -11.69 -18.59 -12.08
C GLU A 461 -11.42 -19.48 -13.30
N LYS A 462 -12.39 -19.65 -14.18
CA LYS A 462 -12.22 -20.34 -15.47
C LYS A 462 -11.80 -19.35 -16.55
N PRO A 463 -10.97 -19.76 -17.55
CA PRO A 463 -10.69 -18.93 -18.70
C PRO A 463 -11.95 -18.44 -19.41
N GLY A 464 -11.92 -17.22 -19.93
CA GLY A 464 -13.07 -16.58 -20.57
C GLY A 464 -13.80 -15.59 -19.66
N ARG A 465 -15.08 -15.38 -19.97
CA ARG A 465 -15.91 -14.45 -19.19
C ARG A 465 -16.19 -15.00 -17.80
N LEU A 466 -16.02 -14.15 -16.80
CA LEU A 466 -16.30 -14.52 -15.40
C LEU A 466 -17.78 -14.74 -15.17
N ASP A 467 -18.10 -15.73 -14.34
CA ASP A 467 -19.43 -15.84 -13.75
C ASP A 467 -19.66 -14.77 -12.67
N ASP A 468 -20.89 -14.63 -12.22
CA ASP A 468 -21.26 -13.56 -11.28
C ASP A 468 -20.60 -13.74 -9.89
N PHE A 469 -20.27 -14.96 -9.44
CA PHE A 469 -19.55 -15.17 -8.17
C PHE A 469 -18.07 -14.79 -8.27
N ALA A 470 -17.43 -15.16 -9.38
CA ALA A 470 -16.07 -14.73 -9.67
C ALA A 470 -15.99 -13.20 -9.82
N LEU A 471 -16.98 -12.59 -10.47
CA LEU A 471 -17.10 -11.15 -10.63
C LEU A 471 -17.31 -10.44 -9.27
N ALA A 472 -18.19 -10.97 -8.40
CA ALA A 472 -18.40 -10.46 -7.05
C ALA A 472 -17.09 -10.50 -6.23
N THR A 473 -16.39 -11.62 -6.32
CA THR A 473 -15.08 -11.82 -5.65
C THR A 473 -14.05 -10.81 -6.16
N ARG A 474 -13.90 -10.69 -7.48
CA ARG A 474 -12.94 -9.77 -8.08
C ARG A 474 -13.24 -8.31 -7.72
N LEU A 475 -14.51 -7.90 -7.77
CA LEU A 475 -14.94 -6.55 -7.44
C LEU A 475 -14.68 -6.19 -5.97
N SER A 476 -15.00 -7.11 -5.05
CA SER A 476 -14.79 -6.85 -3.62
C SER A 476 -13.31 -6.88 -3.23
N LEU A 477 -12.51 -7.80 -3.77
CA LEU A 477 -11.05 -7.80 -3.55
C LEU A 477 -10.40 -6.53 -4.12
N ALA A 478 -10.83 -6.09 -5.29
CA ALA A 478 -10.33 -4.88 -5.94
C ALA A 478 -10.59 -3.61 -5.12
N LEU A 479 -11.79 -3.45 -4.55
CA LEU A 479 -12.21 -2.21 -3.90
C LEU A 479 -12.20 -2.26 -2.36
N TRP A 480 -12.23 -3.45 -1.76
CA TRP A 480 -12.23 -3.63 -0.31
C TRP A 480 -11.06 -4.48 0.20
N SER A 481 -10.26 -5.07 -0.71
CA SER A 481 -9.22 -6.06 -0.37
C SER A 481 -9.76 -7.14 0.57
N SER A 482 -11.00 -7.60 0.34
CA SER A 482 -11.72 -8.56 1.18
C SER A 482 -12.76 -9.33 0.38
N ALA A 483 -13.30 -10.41 0.98
CA ALA A 483 -14.37 -11.19 0.39
C ALA A 483 -15.65 -10.37 0.12
N PRO A 484 -16.50 -10.79 -0.85
CA PRO A 484 -17.77 -10.14 -1.14
C PRO A 484 -18.74 -10.21 0.05
N ASP A 485 -19.53 -9.14 0.21
CA ASP A 485 -20.60 -9.10 1.19
C ASP A 485 -21.86 -9.85 0.71
N GLU A 486 -22.87 -9.92 1.59
CA GLU A 486 -24.11 -10.62 1.31
C GLU A 486 -24.85 -10.08 0.10
N GLU A 487 -24.80 -8.75 -0.13
CA GLU A 487 -25.47 -8.13 -1.27
C GLU A 487 -24.82 -8.52 -2.59
N LEU A 488 -23.50 -8.53 -2.67
CA LEU A 488 -22.80 -9.00 -3.88
C LEU A 488 -23.08 -10.49 -4.15
N LEU A 489 -23.05 -11.33 -3.09
CA LEU A 489 -23.37 -12.76 -3.24
C LEU A 489 -24.83 -13.01 -3.63
N ARG A 490 -25.76 -12.21 -3.10
CA ARG A 490 -27.17 -12.26 -3.48
C ARG A 490 -27.38 -11.93 -4.95
N LEU A 491 -26.75 -10.82 -5.44
CA LEU A 491 -26.79 -10.42 -6.84
C LEU A 491 -26.14 -11.47 -7.75
N ALA A 492 -25.04 -12.08 -7.30
CA ALA A 492 -24.40 -13.16 -8.02
C ALA A 492 -25.31 -14.40 -8.14
N THR A 493 -26.00 -14.78 -7.06
CA THR A 493 -26.98 -15.88 -7.06
C THR A 493 -28.12 -15.62 -8.05
N GLN A 494 -28.52 -14.37 -8.25
CA GLN A 494 -29.56 -13.97 -9.20
C GLN A 494 -29.08 -13.82 -10.66
N GLY A 495 -27.79 -14.00 -10.94
CA GLY A 495 -27.20 -13.73 -12.25
C GLY A 495 -27.38 -12.28 -12.71
N ALA A 496 -27.37 -11.35 -11.76
CA ALA A 496 -27.67 -9.94 -12.01
C ALA A 496 -26.42 -9.05 -12.01
N LEU A 497 -25.31 -9.52 -11.43
CA LEU A 497 -24.11 -8.68 -11.23
C LEU A 497 -23.39 -8.36 -12.55
N SER A 498 -23.39 -9.28 -13.51
CA SER A 498 -22.78 -9.11 -14.83
C SER A 498 -23.50 -8.09 -15.74
N LYS A 499 -24.69 -7.58 -15.34
CA LYS A 499 -25.40 -6.50 -16.06
C LYS A 499 -24.66 -5.16 -15.84
N PRO A 500 -24.34 -4.40 -16.92
CA PRO A 500 -23.51 -3.19 -16.80
C PRO A 500 -24.03 -2.16 -15.79
N ALA A 501 -25.36 -1.94 -15.75
CA ALA A 501 -25.98 -1.00 -14.80
C ALA A 501 -25.82 -1.47 -13.34
N THR A 502 -26.03 -2.76 -13.08
CA THR A 502 -25.86 -3.36 -11.74
C THR A 502 -24.42 -3.30 -11.31
N LEU A 503 -23.48 -3.68 -12.19
CA LEU A 503 -22.05 -3.63 -11.90
C LEU A 503 -21.60 -2.21 -11.57
N ARG A 504 -22.07 -1.21 -12.34
CA ARG A 504 -21.81 0.20 -12.04
C ARG A 504 -22.37 0.60 -10.68
N ALA A 505 -23.61 0.29 -10.39
CA ALA A 505 -24.25 0.61 -9.11
C ALA A 505 -23.53 -0.04 -7.91
N GLN A 506 -23.09 -1.29 -8.04
CA GLN A 506 -22.32 -1.97 -7.00
C GLN A 506 -20.92 -1.37 -6.85
N THR A 507 -20.26 -1.00 -7.94
CA THR A 507 -18.98 -0.27 -7.87
C THR A 507 -19.13 1.02 -7.06
N GLU A 508 -20.16 1.82 -7.33
CA GLU A 508 -20.45 3.05 -6.59
C GLU A 508 -20.73 2.78 -5.11
N ARG A 509 -21.53 1.74 -4.80
CA ARG A 509 -21.80 1.33 -3.43
C ARG A 509 -20.53 0.94 -2.66
N LEU A 510 -19.64 0.18 -3.29
CA LEU A 510 -18.38 -0.24 -2.68
C LEU A 510 -17.45 0.96 -2.46
N LEU A 511 -17.38 1.88 -3.40
CA LEU A 511 -16.59 3.12 -3.28
C LEU A 511 -17.11 4.05 -2.17
N ALA A 512 -18.42 4.07 -1.93
CA ALA A 512 -19.02 4.87 -0.85
C ALA A 512 -18.83 4.25 0.55
N SER A 513 -18.38 3.01 0.64
CA SER A 513 -18.16 2.32 1.91
C SER A 513 -16.86 2.80 2.59
N PRO A 514 -16.79 2.87 3.93
CA PRO A 514 -15.53 3.09 4.66
C PRO A 514 -14.41 2.09 4.30
N LYS A 515 -14.77 0.87 3.88
CA LYS A 515 -13.81 -0.14 3.42
C LYS A 515 -13.06 0.26 2.15
N ALA A 516 -13.60 1.20 1.36
CA ALA A 516 -12.95 1.72 0.15
C ALA A 516 -11.60 2.39 0.43
N ARG A 517 -11.34 2.83 1.66
CA ARG A 517 -10.02 3.31 2.07
C ARG A 517 -8.93 2.26 1.84
N ARG A 518 -9.25 0.97 1.96
CA ARG A 518 -8.32 -0.12 1.64
C ARG A 518 -7.88 -0.08 0.18
N PHE A 519 -8.81 0.24 -0.75
CA PHE A 519 -8.49 0.46 -2.17
C PHE A 519 -7.53 1.64 -2.34
N THR A 520 -7.84 2.80 -1.76
CA THR A 520 -6.95 3.97 -1.82
C THR A 520 -5.54 3.61 -1.36
N GLN A 521 -5.41 2.96 -0.21
CA GLN A 521 -4.12 2.61 0.40
C GLN A 521 -3.34 1.57 -0.41
N THR A 522 -4.00 0.49 -0.83
CA THR A 522 -3.33 -0.58 -1.58
C THR A 522 -2.97 -0.14 -3.00
N PHE A 523 -3.84 0.65 -3.65
CA PHE A 523 -3.58 1.17 -4.98
C PHE A 523 -2.44 2.18 -4.98
N LEU A 524 -2.47 3.20 -4.12
CA LEU A 524 -1.39 4.18 -4.02
C LEU A 524 -0.09 3.56 -3.49
N GLY A 525 -0.21 2.64 -2.52
CA GLY A 525 0.90 1.84 -2.02
C GLY A 525 1.65 1.11 -3.14
N GLY A 526 0.92 0.58 -4.12
CA GLY A 526 1.48 -0.09 -5.29
C GLY A 526 1.88 0.87 -6.41
N TRP A 527 0.96 1.73 -6.84
CA TRP A 527 1.20 2.65 -7.97
C TRP A 527 2.33 3.63 -7.69
N LEU A 528 2.23 4.37 -6.58
CA LEU A 528 3.21 5.40 -6.19
C LEU A 528 4.28 4.88 -5.22
N ASN A 529 4.33 3.57 -4.98
CA ASN A 529 5.27 2.92 -4.06
C ASN A 529 5.23 3.45 -2.62
N LEU A 530 4.09 4.00 -2.17
CA LEU A 530 3.98 4.64 -0.86
C LEU A 530 4.09 3.65 0.32
N ARG A 531 3.96 2.34 0.08
CA ARG A 531 4.22 1.31 1.10
C ARG A 531 5.67 1.29 1.58
N GLU A 532 6.60 1.79 0.76
CA GLU A 532 8.04 1.84 1.06
C GLU A 532 8.46 3.15 1.75
N ILE A 533 7.51 3.93 2.26
CA ILE A 533 7.82 5.24 2.86
C ILE A 533 8.77 5.11 4.07
N ASP A 534 8.74 3.98 4.77
CA ASP A 534 9.59 3.67 5.92
C ASP A 534 10.94 3.03 5.52
N PHE A 535 11.15 2.70 4.25
CA PHE A 535 12.36 2.03 3.79
C PHE A 535 13.63 2.86 4.02
N THR A 536 13.53 4.18 3.90
CA THR A 536 14.63 5.10 4.19
C THR A 536 14.26 6.02 5.36
N GLN A 537 15.24 6.28 6.25
CA GLN A 537 15.09 7.30 7.29
C GLN A 537 15.91 8.53 6.91
N PRO A 538 15.30 9.73 6.84
CA PRO A 538 16.03 10.95 6.63
C PRO A 538 17.06 11.21 7.72
N ASP A 539 18.26 11.63 7.33
CA ASP A 539 19.34 11.94 8.27
C ASP A 539 18.93 13.06 9.22
N THR A 540 19.04 12.81 10.52
CA THR A 540 18.56 13.75 11.55
C THR A 540 19.36 15.04 11.63
N LYS A 541 20.60 15.09 11.12
CA LYS A 541 21.40 16.30 11.04
C LYS A 541 21.04 17.14 9.83
N LEU A 542 20.74 16.48 8.69
CA LEU A 542 20.34 17.17 7.46
C LEU A 542 18.85 17.54 7.46
N TYR A 543 18.00 16.71 8.06
CA TYR A 543 16.54 16.86 8.04
C TYR A 543 15.91 16.77 9.44
N PRO A 544 16.33 17.63 10.39
CA PRO A 544 15.88 17.58 11.78
C PRO A 544 14.39 17.86 11.96
N GLU A 545 13.74 18.47 10.96
CA GLU A 545 12.31 18.75 10.96
C GLU A 545 11.45 17.53 10.58
N PHE A 546 12.06 16.44 10.10
CA PHE A 546 11.33 15.21 9.77
C PHE A 546 10.96 14.45 11.03
N GLU A 547 9.71 14.01 11.10
CA GLU A 547 9.19 13.27 12.25
C GLU A 547 7.93 12.47 11.85
N PRO A 548 7.49 11.48 12.66
CA PRO A 548 6.40 10.57 12.31
C PRO A 548 5.07 11.23 11.93
N TYR A 549 4.70 12.34 12.59
CA TYR A 549 3.45 13.05 12.27
C TYR A 549 3.51 13.73 10.89
N LEU A 550 4.66 14.28 10.51
CA LEU A 550 4.87 14.82 9.17
C LEU A 550 4.76 13.71 8.12
N GLN A 551 5.40 12.56 8.36
CA GLN A 551 5.31 11.41 7.45
C GLN A 551 3.87 10.90 7.32
N GLN A 552 3.14 10.78 8.42
CA GLN A 552 1.73 10.40 8.40
C GLN A 552 0.88 11.43 7.63
N SER A 553 1.16 12.73 7.81
CA SER A 553 0.47 13.80 7.08
C SER A 553 0.74 13.74 5.58
N MET A 554 1.97 13.41 5.16
CA MET A 554 2.34 13.20 3.75
C MET A 554 1.59 12.02 3.12
N LEU A 555 1.47 10.90 3.83
CA LEU A 555 0.69 9.74 3.34
C LEU A 555 -0.78 10.09 3.20
N ARG A 556 -1.35 10.71 4.24
CA ARG A 556 -2.75 11.14 4.24
C ARG A 556 -3.06 12.21 3.20
N GLU A 557 -2.09 13.08 2.87
CA GLU A 557 -2.22 13.99 1.73
C GLU A 557 -2.52 13.24 0.45
N SER A 558 -1.69 12.23 0.14
CA SER A 558 -1.82 11.45 -1.08
C SER A 558 -3.13 10.65 -1.10
N GLU A 559 -3.52 10.03 0.01
CA GLU A 559 -4.79 9.33 0.17
C GLU A 559 -5.98 10.29 -0.09
N ALA A 560 -6.05 11.40 0.63
CA ALA A 560 -7.14 12.38 0.54
C ALA A 560 -7.19 13.06 -0.84
N PHE A 561 -6.05 13.28 -1.47
CA PHE A 561 -5.97 13.81 -2.82
C PHE A 561 -6.55 12.84 -3.83
N PHE A 562 -6.16 11.57 -3.78
CA PHE A 562 -6.72 10.52 -4.64
C PHE A 562 -8.23 10.35 -4.44
N GLU A 563 -8.69 10.30 -3.20
CA GLU A 563 -10.12 10.20 -2.86
C GLU A 563 -10.90 11.39 -3.40
N THR A 564 -10.31 12.60 -3.38
CA THR A 564 -10.91 13.80 -3.95
C THR A 564 -10.98 13.71 -5.48
N LEU A 565 -9.90 13.29 -6.15
CA LEU A 565 -9.90 13.08 -7.59
C LEU A 565 -10.98 12.06 -8.02
N LEU A 566 -11.08 10.97 -7.26
CA LEU A 566 -12.06 9.92 -7.55
C LEU A 566 -13.49 10.35 -7.27
N ARG A 567 -13.76 10.99 -6.11
CA ARG A 567 -15.09 11.45 -5.71
C ARG A 567 -15.64 12.50 -6.66
N ASP A 568 -14.83 13.49 -7.01
CA ASP A 568 -15.21 14.64 -7.81
C ASP A 568 -14.99 14.40 -9.32
N ASN A 569 -14.58 13.19 -9.71
CA ASN A 569 -14.25 12.78 -11.07
C ASN A 569 -13.28 13.74 -11.78
N LEU A 570 -12.25 14.20 -11.06
CA LEU A 570 -11.30 15.15 -11.62
C LEU A 570 -10.36 14.47 -12.63
N SER A 571 -9.87 15.27 -13.59
CA SER A 571 -8.98 14.83 -14.65
C SER A 571 -7.67 14.23 -14.11
N VAL A 572 -7.15 13.19 -14.78
CA VAL A 572 -5.81 12.65 -14.50
C VAL A 572 -4.66 13.64 -14.74
N ARG A 573 -4.91 14.80 -15.37
CA ARG A 573 -3.94 15.90 -15.43
C ARG A 573 -3.48 16.32 -14.04
N ASN A 574 -4.36 16.15 -13.03
CA ASN A 574 -4.05 16.38 -11.62
C ASN A 574 -2.96 15.46 -11.07
N VAL A 575 -2.60 14.39 -11.74
CA VAL A 575 -1.43 13.55 -11.37
C VAL A 575 -0.14 14.37 -11.45
N VAL A 576 -0.06 15.26 -12.45
CA VAL A 576 1.11 16.11 -12.73
C VAL A 576 0.94 17.51 -12.17
N HIS A 577 -0.23 18.12 -12.35
CA HIS A 577 -0.48 19.49 -11.92
C HIS A 577 -1.90 19.64 -11.39
N SER A 578 -2.03 20.26 -10.23
CA SER A 578 -3.28 20.61 -9.58
C SER A 578 -3.17 22.02 -9.00
N ASP A 579 -4.28 22.75 -8.98
CA ASP A 579 -4.40 24.07 -8.35
C ASP A 579 -4.66 23.99 -6.83
N PHE A 580 -4.69 22.78 -6.27
CA PHE A 580 -4.91 22.53 -4.85
C PHE A 580 -4.04 21.39 -4.32
N ALA A 581 -3.88 21.36 -3.00
CA ALA A 581 -3.35 20.22 -2.23
C ALA A 581 -4.27 19.90 -1.05
N MET A 582 -4.11 18.71 -0.46
CA MET A 582 -4.82 18.30 0.75
C MET A 582 -3.92 18.50 1.95
N LEU A 583 -4.10 19.59 2.69
CA LEU A 583 -3.16 20.01 3.74
C LEU A 583 -3.82 20.11 5.12
N ASN A 584 -3.09 19.69 6.14
CA ASN A 584 -3.22 20.12 7.51
C ASN A 584 -2.18 21.20 7.83
N GLU A 585 -2.21 21.79 9.02
CA GLU A 585 -1.27 22.84 9.43
C GLU A 585 0.18 22.35 9.34
N ARG A 586 0.49 21.14 9.81
CA ARG A 586 1.86 20.62 9.83
C ARG A 586 2.46 20.48 8.43
N LEU A 587 1.65 20.01 7.48
CA LEU A 587 2.11 19.84 6.10
C LEU A 587 2.19 21.17 5.37
N ALA A 588 1.26 22.09 5.64
CA ALA A 588 1.28 23.44 5.12
C ALA A 588 2.55 24.21 5.57
N GLU A 589 2.91 24.12 6.85
CA GLU A 589 4.19 24.66 7.36
C GLU A 589 5.39 24.05 6.62
N HIS A 590 5.38 22.73 6.44
CA HIS A 590 6.45 22.04 5.72
C HIS A 590 6.59 22.52 4.27
N TYR A 591 5.50 22.83 3.63
CA TYR A 591 5.44 23.33 2.25
C TYR A 591 5.63 24.84 2.13
N GLY A 592 5.66 25.57 3.25
CA GLY A 592 5.74 27.05 3.26
C GLY A 592 4.42 27.72 2.90
N ILE A 593 3.27 27.02 3.04
CA ILE A 593 1.93 27.54 2.75
C ILE A 593 1.31 28.07 4.05
N THR A 594 0.87 29.32 4.02
CA THR A 594 0.31 29.99 5.21
C THR A 594 -1.23 29.89 5.27
N GLY A 595 -1.81 30.18 6.44
CA GLY A 595 -3.26 30.29 6.60
C GLY A 595 -3.99 28.97 6.86
N VAL A 596 -3.32 27.83 6.89
CA VAL A 596 -3.89 26.52 7.23
C VAL A 596 -3.70 26.27 8.73
N LYS A 597 -4.78 25.92 9.44
CA LYS A 597 -4.78 25.65 10.88
C LYS A 597 -5.42 24.32 11.19
N GLY A 598 -4.88 23.60 12.18
CA GLY A 598 -5.42 22.36 12.72
C GLY A 598 -4.95 21.10 11.97
N ASP A 599 -5.27 19.93 12.55
CA ASP A 599 -4.80 18.61 12.12
C ASP A 599 -5.60 17.99 10.96
N HIS A 600 -6.79 18.55 10.65
CA HIS A 600 -7.63 18.03 9.59
C HIS A 600 -7.14 18.39 8.20
N LEU A 601 -6.93 17.37 7.37
CA LEU A 601 -6.65 17.57 5.95
C LEU A 601 -7.86 18.19 5.25
N ARG A 602 -7.62 19.24 4.49
CA ARG A 602 -8.62 19.95 3.69
C ARG A 602 -8.06 20.38 2.36
N ARG A 603 -8.94 20.59 1.41
CA ARG A 603 -8.56 21.16 0.12
C ARG A 603 -8.11 22.61 0.31
N VAL A 604 -6.87 22.89 -0.04
CA VAL A 604 -6.23 24.20 0.07
C VAL A 604 -5.78 24.65 -1.32
N PRO A 605 -6.24 25.82 -1.81
CA PRO A 605 -5.72 26.38 -3.06
C PRO A 605 -4.22 26.63 -2.96
N LEU A 606 -3.50 26.28 -4.02
CA LEU A 606 -2.06 26.48 -4.06
C LEU A 606 -1.72 27.85 -4.63
N PRO A 607 -0.81 28.61 -3.97
CA PRO A 607 -0.23 29.82 -4.57
C PRO A 607 0.48 29.50 -5.89
N ALA A 608 0.39 30.42 -6.85
CA ALA A 608 0.98 30.22 -8.18
C ALA A 608 2.51 30.03 -8.14
N ASP A 609 3.17 30.59 -7.14
CA ASP A 609 4.62 30.51 -6.89
C ASP A 609 5.01 29.35 -5.97
N SER A 610 4.10 28.51 -5.57
CA SER A 610 4.38 27.36 -4.70
C SER A 610 5.15 26.24 -5.38
N HIS A 611 5.18 26.20 -6.73
CA HIS A 611 5.77 25.14 -7.56
C HIS A 611 5.17 23.74 -7.31
N ARG A 612 4.08 23.66 -6.54
CA ARG A 612 3.44 22.42 -6.14
C ARG A 612 2.21 22.10 -6.99
N GLY A 613 1.53 21.06 -6.65
CA GLY A 613 0.33 20.54 -7.31
C GLY A 613 0.59 19.27 -8.09
N GLY A 614 -0.32 18.31 -7.89
CA GLY A 614 -0.23 16.96 -8.41
C GLY A 614 0.64 16.02 -7.56
N PHE A 615 0.47 14.70 -7.75
CA PHE A 615 1.23 13.68 -7.02
C PHE A 615 2.74 13.86 -7.13
N ILE A 616 3.21 14.29 -8.30
CA ILE A 616 4.64 14.42 -8.60
C ILE A 616 5.39 15.35 -7.63
N THR A 617 4.68 16.24 -6.94
CA THR A 617 5.29 17.19 -5.98
C THR A 617 4.82 17.00 -4.55
N GLN A 618 4.11 15.91 -4.25
CA GLN A 618 3.73 15.58 -2.87
C GLN A 618 4.91 15.04 -2.06
N GLY A 619 4.93 15.35 -0.78
CA GLY A 619 6.03 14.97 0.12
C GLY A 619 6.26 13.47 0.19
N ALA A 620 5.22 12.64 0.24
CA ALA A 620 5.34 11.19 0.27
C ALA A 620 6.01 10.63 -1.00
N VAL A 621 5.60 11.13 -2.18
CA VAL A 621 6.15 10.73 -3.49
C VAL A 621 7.63 11.13 -3.61
N LEU A 622 7.97 12.33 -3.17
CA LEU A 622 9.34 12.83 -3.21
C LEU A 622 10.25 12.09 -2.23
N LYS A 623 9.72 11.68 -1.07
CA LYS A 623 10.46 10.89 -0.07
C LYS A 623 10.76 9.48 -0.55
N VAL A 624 9.79 8.75 -1.09
CA VAL A 624 10.01 7.36 -1.56
C VAL A 624 10.94 7.29 -2.78
N SER A 625 11.17 8.41 -3.46
CA SER A 625 12.08 8.52 -4.60
C SER A 625 13.45 9.10 -4.23
N ALA A 626 13.78 9.16 -2.93
CA ALA A 626 15.07 9.65 -2.40
C ALA A 626 15.66 8.64 -1.40
N ASN A 627 16.96 8.75 -1.14
CA ASN A 627 17.57 8.04 -0.01
C ASN A 627 17.46 8.88 1.29
N GLY A 628 18.08 8.44 2.38
CA GLY A 628 18.01 9.18 3.66
C GLY A 628 18.81 10.47 3.69
N THR A 629 19.78 10.69 2.81
CA THR A 629 20.74 11.81 2.88
C THR A 629 20.65 12.76 1.69
N SER A 630 20.42 12.22 0.47
CA SER A 630 20.46 13.02 -0.76
C SER A 630 19.35 12.59 -1.72
N THR A 631 19.10 13.43 -2.70
CA THR A 631 18.26 13.13 -3.85
C THR A 631 19.11 12.56 -4.98
N SER A 632 18.49 11.80 -5.87
CA SER A 632 19.12 11.27 -7.08
C SER A 632 18.24 11.57 -8.28
N PRO A 633 18.70 12.42 -9.23
CA PRO A 633 17.96 12.66 -10.47
C PRO A 633 17.68 11.37 -11.24
N VAL A 634 18.61 10.41 -11.22
CA VAL A 634 18.44 9.11 -11.90
C VAL A 634 17.28 8.31 -11.28
N VAL A 635 17.23 8.19 -9.96
CA VAL A 635 16.17 7.47 -9.25
C VAL A 635 14.83 8.17 -9.42
N ARG A 636 14.79 9.49 -9.24
CA ARG A 636 13.58 10.31 -9.45
C ARG A 636 13.09 10.26 -10.90
N GLY A 637 14.02 10.30 -11.84
CA GLY A 637 13.72 10.18 -13.26
C GLY A 637 13.11 8.82 -13.60
N ALA A 638 13.72 7.74 -13.13
CA ALA A 638 13.19 6.39 -13.29
C ALA A 638 11.79 6.26 -12.67
N TYR A 639 11.58 6.84 -11.50
CA TYR A 639 10.29 6.88 -10.82
C TYR A 639 9.21 7.59 -11.66
N VAL A 640 9.51 8.77 -12.21
CA VAL A 640 8.57 9.53 -13.06
C VAL A 640 8.24 8.75 -14.33
N LEU A 641 9.25 8.16 -14.99
CA LEU A 641 9.05 7.36 -16.19
C LEU A 641 8.16 6.13 -15.92
N ASP A 642 8.43 5.37 -14.86
CA ASP A 642 7.63 4.17 -14.53
C ASP A 642 6.24 4.51 -13.99
N ARG A 643 6.18 5.37 -12.96
CA ARG A 643 4.98 5.54 -12.16
C ARG A 643 4.01 6.57 -12.73
N ILE A 644 4.51 7.60 -13.39
CA ILE A 644 3.69 8.71 -13.90
C ILE A 644 3.45 8.57 -15.40
N LEU A 645 4.49 8.17 -16.16
CA LEU A 645 4.41 8.09 -17.62
C LEU A 645 4.15 6.66 -18.14
N GLY A 646 4.29 5.62 -17.32
CA GLY A 646 4.07 4.23 -17.72
C GLY A 646 5.12 3.71 -18.72
N THR A 647 6.31 4.31 -18.73
CA THR A 647 7.44 3.94 -19.62
C THR A 647 8.65 3.57 -18.78
N PRO A 648 8.62 2.42 -18.06
CA PRO A 648 9.72 2.02 -17.19
C PRO A 648 11.03 1.93 -17.96
N PRO A 649 12.14 2.50 -17.42
CA PRO A 649 13.45 2.38 -18.06
C PRO A 649 13.94 0.93 -18.00
N ALA A 650 14.82 0.58 -18.94
CA ALA A 650 15.50 -0.72 -18.87
C ALA A 650 16.36 -0.78 -17.57
N PRO A 651 16.51 -1.97 -16.96
CA PRO A 651 17.39 -2.12 -15.82
C PRO A 651 18.83 -1.76 -16.20
N PRO A 652 19.61 -1.17 -15.28
CA PRO A 652 21.00 -0.82 -15.55
C PRO A 652 21.83 -2.06 -15.85
N PRO A 653 22.90 -1.96 -16.65
CA PRO A 653 23.88 -3.02 -16.81
C PRO A 653 24.45 -3.46 -15.45
N LYS A 654 24.85 -4.74 -15.34
CA LYS A 654 25.28 -5.33 -14.05
C LYS A 654 26.51 -4.68 -13.42
N ASP A 655 27.36 -4.04 -14.23
CA ASP A 655 28.66 -3.50 -13.82
C ASP A 655 28.70 -1.97 -13.72
N VAL A 656 27.54 -1.32 -13.55
CA VAL A 656 27.50 0.14 -13.38
C VAL A 656 27.78 0.47 -11.90
N PRO A 657 28.88 1.18 -11.58
CA PRO A 657 29.16 1.59 -10.21
C PRO A 657 28.09 2.58 -9.71
N SER A 658 27.69 2.40 -8.45
CA SER A 658 26.80 3.36 -7.77
C SER A 658 27.52 4.70 -7.57
N LEU A 659 26.81 5.80 -7.80
CA LEU A 659 27.29 7.14 -7.45
C LEU A 659 27.07 7.34 -5.96
N GLU A 660 28.16 7.59 -5.20
CA GLU A 660 28.05 8.00 -3.80
C GLU A 660 27.75 9.49 -3.71
N PRO A 661 26.73 9.91 -2.97
CA PRO A 661 26.39 11.31 -2.81
C PRO A 661 27.47 12.05 -1.99
N ASP A 662 27.90 13.22 -2.46
CA ASP A 662 28.79 14.10 -1.69
C ASP A 662 28.01 14.89 -0.63
N ILE A 663 27.90 14.34 0.57
CA ILE A 663 27.23 14.99 1.70
C ILE A 663 27.99 16.17 2.27
N ARG A 664 29.26 16.38 1.89
CA ARG A 664 30.08 17.53 2.29
C ARG A 664 29.81 18.76 1.42
N GLY A 665 29.14 18.56 0.28
CA GLY A 665 28.74 19.65 -0.61
C GLY A 665 29.88 20.27 -1.40
N ALA A 666 30.95 19.52 -1.70
CA ALA A 666 32.06 20.02 -2.50
C ALA A 666 31.73 20.05 -4.01
N THR A 667 30.85 19.09 -4.45
CA THR A 667 30.42 18.96 -5.86
C THR A 667 28.90 18.90 -5.96
N THR A 668 28.37 19.41 -7.09
CA THR A 668 26.93 19.26 -7.38
C THR A 668 26.62 17.86 -7.95
N ILE A 669 25.39 17.39 -7.74
CA ILE A 669 24.90 16.14 -8.34
C ILE A 669 25.02 16.18 -9.88
N ARG A 670 24.84 17.35 -10.49
CA ARG A 670 25.00 17.56 -11.93
C ARG A 670 26.44 17.32 -12.41
N GLU A 671 27.42 17.82 -11.68
CA GLU A 671 28.85 17.60 -11.99
C GLU A 671 29.22 16.13 -11.88
N GLN A 672 28.78 15.46 -10.81
CA GLN A 672 29.01 14.02 -10.63
C GLN A 672 28.39 13.20 -11.76
N LEU A 673 27.14 13.47 -12.14
CA LEU A 673 26.47 12.79 -13.23
C LEU A 673 27.08 13.09 -14.61
N THR A 674 27.65 14.28 -14.83
CA THR A 674 28.31 14.64 -16.10
C THR A 674 29.49 13.72 -16.38
N GLN A 675 30.34 13.44 -15.38
CA GLN A 675 31.45 12.52 -15.50
C GLN A 675 31.01 11.08 -15.88
N HIS A 676 29.85 10.64 -15.34
CA HIS A 676 29.30 9.32 -15.64
C HIS A 676 28.68 9.24 -17.06
N ARG A 677 28.04 10.33 -17.51
CA ARG A 677 27.37 10.41 -18.83
C ARG A 677 28.33 10.47 -20.04
N ASP A 678 29.57 10.81 -19.81
CA ASP A 678 30.58 10.90 -20.89
C ASP A 678 30.86 9.52 -21.54
N GLN A 679 30.41 8.43 -20.91
CA GLN A 679 30.46 7.09 -21.51
C GLN A 679 29.29 6.89 -22.47
N PRO A 680 29.53 6.54 -23.76
CA PRO A 680 28.47 6.39 -24.77
C PRO A 680 27.40 5.34 -24.41
N ALA A 681 27.75 4.32 -23.65
CA ALA A 681 26.84 3.28 -23.20
C ALA A 681 25.80 3.81 -22.18
N CYS A 682 26.15 4.82 -21.39
CA CYS A 682 25.33 5.41 -20.36
C CYS A 682 24.46 6.57 -20.88
N ALA A 683 24.95 7.31 -21.85
CA ALA A 683 24.34 8.53 -22.39
C ALA A 683 22.90 8.30 -22.91
N GLY A 684 22.61 7.16 -23.52
CA GLY A 684 21.29 6.85 -24.09
C GLY A 684 20.19 6.68 -23.04
N CYS A 685 20.51 6.07 -21.90
CA CYS A 685 19.57 5.91 -20.78
C CYS A 685 19.40 7.23 -20.03
N HIS A 686 20.50 7.93 -19.74
CA HIS A 686 20.51 9.20 -19.03
C HIS A 686 19.76 10.31 -19.77
N ALA A 687 19.75 10.32 -21.10
CA ALA A 687 18.96 11.25 -21.91
C ALA A 687 17.44 11.21 -21.61
N LYS A 688 16.94 10.07 -21.11
CA LYS A 688 15.55 9.90 -20.71
C LYS A 688 15.33 10.05 -19.20
N LEU A 689 16.27 9.52 -18.40
CA LEU A 689 16.17 9.48 -16.94
C LEU A 689 16.43 10.85 -16.31
N ASP A 690 17.44 11.54 -16.78
CA ASP A 690 17.90 12.78 -16.15
C ASP A 690 16.90 13.94 -16.20
N PRO A 691 16.20 14.21 -17.34
CA PRO A 691 15.33 15.38 -17.41
C PRO A 691 14.24 15.42 -16.32
N PRO A 692 13.40 14.38 -16.13
CA PRO A 692 12.39 14.40 -15.08
C PRO A 692 13.01 14.42 -13.67
N GLY A 693 14.19 13.84 -13.51
CA GLY A 693 14.90 13.86 -12.24
C GLY A 693 15.41 15.23 -11.86
N PHE A 694 16.08 15.92 -12.78
CA PHE A 694 16.57 17.29 -12.54
C PHE A 694 15.42 18.27 -12.31
N ALA A 695 14.29 18.14 -13.00
CA ALA A 695 13.12 18.97 -12.77
C ALA A 695 12.64 18.95 -11.30
N LEU A 696 12.90 17.85 -10.59
CA LEU A 696 12.49 17.64 -9.19
C LEU A 696 13.58 18.01 -8.17
N GLU A 697 14.77 18.46 -8.58
CA GLU A 697 15.89 18.72 -7.65
C GLU A 697 15.66 19.90 -6.70
N ASN A 698 14.76 20.82 -7.01
CA ASN A 698 14.33 21.84 -6.05
C ASN A 698 13.52 21.25 -4.87
N PHE A 699 13.18 19.98 -4.90
CA PHE A 699 12.58 19.31 -3.74
C PHE A 699 13.65 18.44 -3.05
N ASP A 700 13.83 18.63 -1.76
CA ASP A 700 14.78 17.86 -0.96
C ASP A 700 14.29 16.41 -0.68
N VAL A 701 15.01 15.69 0.17
CA VAL A 701 14.74 14.29 0.54
C VAL A 701 13.36 14.13 1.19
N ILE A 702 12.91 15.11 1.95
CA ILE A 702 11.61 15.11 2.64
C ILE A 702 10.55 15.94 1.89
N GLY A 703 10.79 16.24 0.62
CA GLY A 703 9.85 16.96 -0.24
C GLY A 703 9.68 18.45 0.06
N ARG A 704 10.57 19.07 0.82
CA ARG A 704 10.57 20.51 1.03
C ARG A 704 11.23 21.23 -0.15
N TRP A 705 10.74 22.42 -0.49
CA TRP A 705 11.38 23.25 -1.51
C TRP A 705 12.74 23.78 -1.05
N ARG A 706 13.74 23.75 -1.93
CA ARG A 706 15.11 24.24 -1.68
C ARG A 706 15.67 24.94 -2.92
N THR A 707 16.55 25.92 -2.69
CA THR A 707 17.36 26.56 -3.72
C THR A 707 18.82 26.16 -3.63
N SER A 708 19.23 25.58 -2.51
CA SER A 708 20.57 25.06 -2.26
C SER A 708 20.50 23.65 -1.65
N TYR A 709 21.50 22.83 -1.88
CA TYR A 709 21.65 21.54 -1.20
C TYR A 709 22.00 21.76 0.27
N ARG A 710 21.64 20.82 1.12
CA ARG A 710 22.08 20.81 2.53
C ARG A 710 23.39 20.06 2.64
N ALA A 711 24.34 20.59 3.41
CA ALA A 711 25.64 19.99 3.66
C ALA A 711 25.98 19.95 5.15
N ILE A 712 26.71 18.92 5.57
CA ILE A 712 27.21 18.80 6.93
C ILE A 712 28.53 19.59 7.02
N PRO A 713 28.65 20.61 7.91
CA PRO A 713 29.88 21.38 8.03
C PRO A 713 30.99 20.51 8.65
N GLU A 714 32.25 20.77 8.26
CA GLU A 714 33.41 20.10 8.85
C GLU A 714 33.52 20.33 10.35
N LYS A 715 33.15 21.53 10.82
CA LYS A 715 33.09 21.86 12.24
C LYS A 715 31.67 22.17 12.65
N ALA A 716 31.18 21.53 13.70
CA ALA A 716 29.82 21.72 14.20
C ALA A 716 29.45 23.19 14.51
N LYS A 717 30.43 24.04 14.88
CA LYS A 717 30.22 25.45 15.14
C LYS A 717 29.85 26.29 13.88
N ASP A 718 30.14 25.77 12.69
CA ASP A 718 29.89 26.45 11.42
C ASP A 718 28.47 26.17 10.89
N ALA A 719 27.72 25.29 11.54
CA ALA A 719 26.33 25.00 11.20
C ALA A 719 25.42 26.22 11.43
N ILE A 720 24.61 26.57 10.44
CA ILE A 720 23.85 27.84 10.41
C ILE A 720 22.38 27.68 10.71
N VAL A 721 21.83 26.47 10.48
CA VAL A 721 20.38 26.27 10.54
C VAL A 721 19.92 26.02 11.97
N LYS A 722 18.97 26.83 12.41
CA LYS A 722 18.25 26.64 13.67
C LYS A 722 17.07 25.72 13.46
N ILE A 723 16.96 24.67 14.29
CA ILE A 723 15.66 24.01 14.44
C ILE A 723 14.68 25.04 15.00
N PRO A 724 13.49 25.20 14.44
CA PRO A 724 12.50 26.13 14.99
C PRO A 724 12.32 25.92 16.49
N GLY A 725 12.62 26.98 17.26
CA GLY A 725 12.54 26.99 18.74
C GLY A 725 13.72 26.40 19.49
N THR A 726 14.85 26.13 18.83
CA THR A 726 16.11 25.75 19.50
C THR A 726 17.26 26.55 18.92
N ASP A 727 18.39 26.56 19.62
CA ASP A 727 19.65 27.09 19.07
C ASP A 727 20.53 26.02 18.44
N ILE A 728 19.96 24.82 18.25
CA ILE A 728 20.69 23.69 17.67
C ILE A 728 20.79 23.89 16.15
N ARG A 729 22.02 23.88 15.64
CA ARG A 729 22.37 24.03 14.24
C ARG A 729 22.87 22.70 13.70
N HIS A 730 22.35 22.28 12.59
CA HIS A 730 22.62 20.93 12.07
C HIS A 730 23.30 20.88 10.70
N TYR A 731 23.05 21.85 9.82
CA TYR A 731 23.58 21.85 8.46
C TYR A 731 23.90 23.27 7.98
N ILE A 732 24.59 23.36 6.86
CA ILE A 732 24.86 24.60 6.12
C ILE A 732 24.24 24.53 4.74
N ASP A 733 24.05 25.66 4.09
CA ASP A 733 23.74 25.74 2.68
C ASP A 733 24.96 25.32 1.86
N GLY A 734 24.78 24.30 1.05
CA GLY A 734 25.74 23.80 0.06
C GLY A 734 25.57 24.49 -1.29
N PRO A 735 26.00 23.87 -2.39
CA PRO A 735 25.88 24.43 -3.73
C PRO A 735 24.43 24.74 -4.13
N ALA A 736 24.25 25.69 -5.04
CA ALA A 736 22.94 26.03 -5.59
C ALA A 736 22.37 24.86 -6.42
N VAL A 737 21.04 24.69 -6.37
CA VAL A 737 20.33 23.72 -7.19
C VAL A 737 20.11 24.26 -8.59
N ASP A 738 20.46 23.48 -9.61
CA ASP A 738 20.12 23.76 -11.00
C ASP A 738 19.16 22.67 -11.52
N PRO A 739 17.84 22.95 -11.62
CA PRO A 739 16.83 22.00 -12.09
C PRO A 739 16.66 22.02 -13.62
N SER A 740 17.31 22.94 -14.33
CA SER A 740 17.12 23.16 -15.76
C SER A 740 17.61 21.99 -16.62
N TYR A 741 16.96 21.75 -17.75
CA TYR A 741 17.38 20.72 -18.70
C TYR A 741 16.92 21.03 -20.13
N THR A 742 17.73 20.60 -21.12
CA THR A 742 17.34 20.59 -22.52
C THR A 742 17.19 19.14 -22.99
N LEU A 743 16.01 18.80 -23.47
CA LEU A 743 15.66 17.47 -23.98
C LEU A 743 16.39 17.18 -25.30
N ALA A 744 16.48 15.92 -25.67
CA ALA A 744 17.13 15.49 -26.91
C ALA A 744 16.43 16.00 -28.20
N ASP A 745 15.19 16.46 -28.09
CA ASP A 745 14.38 17.05 -29.16
C ASP A 745 14.47 18.59 -29.23
N GLY A 746 15.30 19.21 -28.37
CA GLY A 746 15.52 20.65 -28.31
C GLY A 746 14.55 21.40 -27.41
N ARG A 747 13.48 20.78 -26.91
CA ARG A 747 12.62 21.42 -25.89
C ARG A 747 13.39 21.58 -24.60
N ALA A 748 13.17 22.69 -23.92
CA ALA A 748 13.88 22.99 -22.66
C ALA A 748 12.89 23.42 -21.58
N PHE A 749 13.30 23.21 -20.33
CA PHE A 749 12.61 23.76 -19.16
C PHE A 749 13.63 24.32 -18.17
N ARG A 750 13.20 25.26 -17.35
CA ARG A 750 14.05 25.91 -16.33
C ARG A 750 13.83 25.31 -14.94
N ASP A 751 12.64 24.78 -14.69
CA ASP A 751 12.17 24.31 -13.39
C ASP A 751 11.08 23.25 -13.54
N ILE A 752 10.51 22.83 -12.42
CA ILE A 752 9.42 21.86 -12.37
C ILE A 752 8.16 22.36 -13.10
N ASP A 753 7.86 23.64 -13.08
CA ASP A 753 6.65 24.16 -13.72
C ASP A 753 6.74 24.06 -15.23
N GLY A 754 7.90 24.42 -15.80
CA GLY A 754 8.21 24.20 -17.21
C GLY A 754 8.13 22.73 -17.60
N PHE A 755 8.64 21.83 -16.73
CA PHE A 755 8.55 20.39 -16.98
C PHE A 755 7.10 19.86 -16.92
N LYS A 756 6.29 20.31 -15.96
CA LYS A 756 4.86 19.96 -15.89
C LYS A 756 4.12 20.32 -17.18
N GLN A 757 4.41 21.50 -17.77
CA GLN A 757 3.79 21.90 -19.04
C GLN A 757 4.12 20.93 -20.18
N LEU A 758 5.36 20.43 -20.23
CA LEU A 758 5.75 19.42 -21.22
C LEU A 758 4.98 18.12 -21.06
N LEU A 759 4.74 17.68 -19.82
CA LEU A 759 3.95 16.46 -19.56
C LEU A 759 2.47 16.64 -19.88
N LEU A 760 1.89 17.80 -19.56
CA LEU A 760 0.49 18.12 -19.80
C LEU A 760 0.13 18.30 -21.28
N ALA A 761 1.13 18.45 -22.15
CA ALA A 761 0.93 18.44 -23.59
C ALA A 761 0.44 17.07 -24.13
N HIS A 762 0.65 15.98 -23.36
CA HIS A 762 0.31 14.61 -23.74
C HIS A 762 -0.55 13.91 -22.66
N PRO A 763 -1.77 14.40 -22.36
CA PRO A 763 -2.60 13.86 -21.28
C PRO A 763 -3.05 12.41 -21.51
N GLU A 764 -3.10 11.96 -22.78
CA GLU A 764 -3.42 10.59 -23.14
C GLU A 764 -2.39 9.59 -22.58
N GLN A 765 -1.14 9.99 -22.48
CA GLN A 765 -0.09 9.16 -21.89
C GLN A 765 -0.32 8.97 -20.39
N LEU A 766 -0.71 10.04 -19.70
CA LEU A 766 -1.08 9.98 -18.28
C LEU A 766 -2.28 9.08 -18.06
N ALA A 767 -3.34 9.26 -18.90
CA ALA A 767 -4.53 8.42 -18.85
C ALA A 767 -4.21 6.94 -19.10
N ARG A 768 -3.37 6.64 -20.09
CA ARG A 768 -2.89 5.27 -20.38
C ARG A 768 -2.19 4.67 -19.17
N CYS A 769 -1.23 5.37 -18.57
CA CYS A 769 -0.52 4.91 -17.38
C CYS A 769 -1.51 4.58 -16.25
N VAL A 770 -2.44 5.47 -15.94
CA VAL A 770 -3.44 5.26 -14.89
C VAL A 770 -4.33 4.06 -15.20
N VAL A 771 -4.79 3.87 -16.44
CA VAL A 771 -5.60 2.71 -16.86
C VAL A 771 -4.81 1.40 -16.68
N GLU A 772 -3.53 1.38 -17.06
CA GLU A 772 -2.68 0.19 -16.91
C GLU A 772 -2.44 -0.14 -15.43
N LYS A 773 -2.16 0.85 -14.57
CA LYS A 773 -1.99 0.65 -13.13
C LYS A 773 -3.31 0.23 -12.46
N LEU A 774 -4.44 0.85 -12.81
CA LEU A 774 -5.76 0.41 -12.35
C LEU A 774 -6.06 -1.03 -12.79
N SER A 775 -5.83 -1.36 -14.06
CA SER A 775 -6.03 -2.73 -14.57
C SER A 775 -5.19 -3.76 -13.80
N ALA A 776 -3.91 -3.47 -13.56
CA ALA A 776 -3.03 -4.35 -12.80
C ALA A 776 -3.54 -4.60 -11.38
N HIS A 777 -3.88 -3.53 -10.66
CA HIS A 777 -4.41 -3.63 -9.30
C HIS A 777 -5.76 -4.36 -9.23
N LEU A 778 -6.73 -3.94 -10.05
CA LEU A 778 -8.09 -4.46 -10.00
C LEU A 778 -8.19 -5.93 -10.40
N THR A 779 -7.27 -6.44 -11.21
CA THR A 779 -7.31 -7.81 -11.73
C THR A 779 -6.25 -8.73 -11.16
N GLY A 780 -5.20 -8.20 -10.54
CA GLY A 780 -4.04 -8.98 -10.10
C GLY A 780 -3.17 -9.50 -11.25
N ALA A 781 -3.23 -8.83 -12.42
CA ALA A 781 -2.39 -9.16 -13.57
C ALA A 781 -2.01 -7.89 -14.35
N THR A 782 -0.74 -7.74 -14.67
CA THR A 782 -0.27 -6.66 -15.54
C THR A 782 -0.87 -6.81 -16.95
N PRO A 783 -1.16 -5.68 -17.64
CA PRO A 783 -1.66 -5.73 -19.00
C PRO A 783 -0.70 -6.51 -19.93
N GLN A 784 -1.27 -7.39 -20.72
CA GLN A 784 -0.55 -8.15 -21.75
C GLN A 784 -0.62 -7.42 -23.10
N PHE A 785 0.07 -7.92 -24.11
CA PHE A 785 0.14 -7.25 -25.42
C PHE A 785 -1.26 -7.05 -26.03
N ALA A 786 -2.11 -8.08 -25.99
CA ALA A 786 -3.49 -7.97 -26.52
C ALA A 786 -4.40 -7.00 -25.75
N ASP A 787 -4.02 -6.63 -24.55
CA ASP A 787 -4.80 -5.68 -23.72
C ASP A 787 -4.58 -4.23 -24.20
N ARG A 788 -3.51 -3.94 -24.96
CA ARG A 788 -3.16 -2.59 -25.45
C ARG A 788 -4.29 -1.94 -26.24
N GLU A 789 -5.04 -2.71 -27.02
CA GLU A 789 -6.21 -2.19 -27.76
C GLU A 789 -7.31 -1.74 -26.82
N VAL A 790 -7.63 -2.55 -25.82
CA VAL A 790 -8.66 -2.19 -24.82
C VAL A 790 -8.24 -0.97 -24.01
N VAL A 791 -6.98 -0.87 -23.63
CA VAL A 791 -6.44 0.34 -22.98
C VAL A 791 -6.61 1.56 -23.88
N THR A 792 -6.30 1.42 -25.18
CA THR A 792 -6.45 2.51 -26.16
C THR A 792 -7.93 2.92 -26.31
N GLU A 793 -8.85 1.97 -26.37
CA GLU A 793 -10.31 2.22 -26.42
C GLU A 793 -10.81 2.95 -25.17
N ILE A 794 -10.35 2.54 -23.98
CA ILE A 794 -10.71 3.21 -22.71
C ILE A 794 -10.24 4.66 -22.74
N VAL A 795 -8.99 4.91 -23.11
CA VAL A 795 -8.42 6.27 -23.20
C VAL A 795 -9.21 7.11 -24.21
N ALA A 796 -9.50 6.57 -25.41
CA ALA A 796 -10.26 7.29 -26.42
C ALA A 796 -11.69 7.63 -25.95
N ARG A 797 -12.37 6.68 -25.29
CA ARG A 797 -13.73 6.86 -24.78
C ARG A 797 -13.83 7.90 -23.66
N THR A 798 -12.82 8.03 -22.82
CA THR A 798 -12.81 8.94 -21.68
C THR A 798 -12.25 10.34 -22.00
N ARG A 799 -11.68 10.52 -23.20
CA ARG A 799 -11.17 11.81 -23.67
C ARG A 799 -12.21 12.97 -23.63
N PRO A 800 -13.47 12.79 -24.04
CA PRO A 800 -14.45 13.87 -23.97
C PRO A 800 -14.74 14.40 -22.56
N GLY A 801 -14.56 13.57 -21.53
CA GLY A 801 -14.65 13.92 -20.12
C GLY A 801 -13.30 14.30 -19.51
N ASP A 802 -12.31 14.69 -20.31
CA ASP A 802 -10.94 15.04 -19.91
C ASP A 802 -10.30 13.99 -19.00
N PHE A 803 -10.58 12.71 -19.28
CA PHE A 803 -10.00 11.58 -18.56
C PHE A 803 -10.28 11.62 -17.04
N GLY A 804 -11.53 11.86 -16.63
CA GLY A 804 -11.93 11.84 -15.22
C GLY A 804 -11.57 10.51 -14.56
N LEU A 805 -10.99 10.56 -13.37
CA LEU A 805 -10.45 9.37 -12.70
C LEU A 805 -11.52 8.31 -12.42
N ARG A 806 -12.72 8.74 -12.00
CA ARG A 806 -13.86 7.84 -11.76
C ARG A 806 -14.36 7.18 -13.04
N ASP A 807 -14.40 7.94 -14.15
CA ASP A 807 -14.78 7.41 -15.46
C ASP A 807 -13.77 6.38 -15.96
N LEU A 808 -12.47 6.62 -15.76
CA LEU A 808 -11.42 5.64 -16.06
C LEU A 808 -11.61 4.36 -15.24
N LEU A 809 -11.87 4.45 -13.96
CA LEU A 809 -12.12 3.29 -13.09
C LEU A 809 -13.31 2.48 -13.58
N HIS A 810 -14.45 3.12 -13.86
CA HIS A 810 -15.62 2.44 -14.42
C HIS A 810 -15.36 1.84 -15.79
N ALA A 811 -14.59 2.54 -16.63
CA ALA A 811 -14.25 2.05 -17.95
C ALA A 811 -13.40 0.77 -17.89
N VAL A 812 -12.47 0.67 -16.93
CA VAL A 812 -11.68 -0.56 -16.67
C VAL A 812 -12.60 -1.68 -16.16
N ILE A 813 -13.42 -1.42 -15.12
CA ILE A 813 -14.30 -2.43 -14.51
C ILE A 813 -15.33 -2.98 -15.51
N GLN A 814 -15.80 -2.17 -16.46
CA GLN A 814 -16.76 -2.59 -17.48
C GLN A 814 -16.11 -3.14 -18.76
N SER A 815 -14.77 -3.18 -18.82
CA SER A 815 -14.04 -3.70 -19.97
C SER A 815 -13.77 -5.20 -19.86
N ARG A 816 -13.32 -5.80 -20.96
CA ARG A 816 -12.87 -7.19 -20.95
C ARG A 816 -11.66 -7.41 -20.04
N LEU A 817 -10.86 -6.37 -19.73
CA LEU A 817 -9.75 -6.48 -18.80
C LEU A 817 -10.21 -6.99 -17.44
N PHE A 818 -11.36 -6.55 -16.97
CA PHE A 818 -11.91 -6.90 -15.67
C PHE A 818 -12.91 -8.06 -15.74
N LEU A 819 -13.70 -8.14 -16.82
CA LEU A 819 -14.80 -9.10 -16.96
C LEU A 819 -14.35 -10.50 -17.40
N HIS A 820 -13.10 -10.68 -17.80
CA HIS A 820 -12.56 -11.96 -18.27
C HIS A 820 -11.32 -12.36 -17.44
N LYS A 821 -11.13 -13.70 -17.35
CA LYS A 821 -9.90 -14.30 -16.89
C LYS A 821 -8.93 -14.46 -18.03
#